data_89102cd5ff8cb7269fd2b8541e96af30
#
_entry.id   89102cd5ff8cb7269fd2b8541e96af30
#
_cell.length_a   1.000
_cell.length_b   1.000
_cell.length_c   1.000
_cell.angle_alpha   90.00
_cell.angle_beta   90.00
_cell.angle_gamma   90.00
#
_symmetry.space_group_name_H-M   'P 1'
#
loop_
_entity.id
_entity.type
_entity.pdbx_description
1 polymer ?
#
loop_
_entity_poly.entity_id
_entity_poly.type
_entity_poly.pdbx_seq_one_letter_code
_entity_poly.pdbx_strand_id
1 'polypeptide(L)'
;MYHKLSMSSAQLHPGTLPSRLLAKCLLVFVSAFLVATPPASAADPLGATLHNDRTTTFRLWAPFVDDVAVKINGGAVVPLTREPGHTDPADTTWIGTVPGTKAGDRYRYVIGRGGITREFNDPRAQQLTGFDLPNGFGLPGNDSKPQSVLVDPNFSMPAFTEPTFNTMVIYEMHVGTFRNTFAGAVQKLDYLKNLGINAVELLPITQNPLFSDHTPADHDWGYDPVQLFAIKSKYGTPQEFKEFVKQCHQRQIAVIVDVVYNHLVDNNLLKEFGGFTTSEIPGGIFLYGGDRANTGFGPRPDYGRPQVRQYINDNALLLLRDYGVDGLRFDDTIDMRTFGPGRTANNEGAELLREINSSYRNTDPKQPSKITIAEDLQSSADVTLQSGPIGLEFNSQWDDTMVNVLRDVVSKVNDSDRDLDAVKGALEKKMASDVFARVVYTENHDQVGHPPGQNRLPTLIDINNHESIFAKKRSTLAAAMMLTSPGIPMIFQGQEMLETRAFGFNTPTDMDFRRAEDANFKGIVQMYRDLIALRRNLKGKTGGLTGQNLNVFHLDNGNKTLAYHRWENGGAGDDVVVVANFSNVPLSNVNIGFPRQGQWHVRFNSGASVYDPSFTNGDSFDTTANSGGKDGMNLSLIHI
;
A
#
# COMPACT_ATOMS: atom_id res chain seq x y z
N MET A 1 37.22 18.28 36.96
CA MET A 1 37.49 19.49 37.74
C MET A 1 36.18 20.21 37.95
N TYR A 2 35.71 20.22 39.17
CA TYR A 2 34.43 20.82 39.63
C TYR A 2 34.51 22.33 39.69
N HIS A 3 33.45 23.04 39.39
CA HIS A 3 33.06 24.23 40.16
C HIS A 3 31.52 24.38 40.16
N LYS A 4 31.00 24.18 41.38
CA LYS A 4 29.67 24.62 41.85
C LYS A 4 29.72 26.12 42.16
N LEU A 5 28.66 26.83 41.86
CA LEU A 5 28.35 28.11 42.52
C LEU A 5 26.88 28.09 43.01
N SER A 6 26.76 28.35 44.31
CA SER A 6 25.54 28.36 45.10
C SER A 6 24.86 29.72 45.03
N MET A 7 23.52 29.76 45.02
CA MET A 7 22.72 30.95 45.25
C MET A 7 22.28 31.04 46.70
N SER A 8 22.47 32.19 47.32
CA SER A 8 21.97 32.55 48.64
C SER A 8 20.66 33.35 48.55
N SER A 9 19.72 33.01 49.44
CA SER A 9 18.46 33.69 49.67
C SER A 9 18.64 34.94 50.56
N ALA A 10 17.96 36.02 50.24
CA ALA A 10 17.77 37.14 51.17
C ALA A 10 16.28 37.44 51.37
N GLN A 11 15.86 37.30 52.62
CA GLN A 11 14.56 37.76 53.13
C GLN A 11 14.61 39.26 53.43
N LEU A 12 13.51 39.97 53.23
CA LEU A 12 13.27 41.32 53.80
C LEU A 12 11.86 41.39 54.41
N HIS A 13 11.80 41.85 55.61
CA HIS A 13 10.66 42.11 56.47
C HIS A 13 10.08 43.53 56.27
N PRO A 14 8.85 43.83 56.79
CA PRO A 14 8.01 44.96 56.39
C PRO A 14 8.18 46.21 57.29
N GLY A 15 7.97 47.36 56.70
CA GLY A 15 7.99 48.63 57.37
C GLY A 15 6.87 49.57 56.91
N THR A 16 6.13 50.06 57.88
CA THR A 16 4.96 50.92 58.07
C THR A 16 4.84 52.18 57.22
N LEU A 17 3.55 52.51 56.93
CA LEU A 17 2.98 53.76 56.38
C LEU A 17 3.35 55.05 57.17
N PRO A 18 3.22 56.28 56.57
CA PRO A 18 2.01 57.05 56.81
C PRO A 18 1.46 57.84 55.55
N SER A 19 0.25 58.28 55.84
CA SER A 19 -0.83 58.86 55.07
C SER A 19 -0.64 60.25 54.42
N ARG A 20 -1.52 60.48 53.40
CA ARG A 20 -2.14 61.74 52.92
C ARG A 20 -1.39 62.47 51.78
N LEU A 21 -2.00 62.44 50.57
CA LEU A 21 -2.56 63.64 49.91
C LEU A 21 -3.45 63.21 48.70
N LEU A 22 -4.70 63.71 48.70
CA LEU A 22 -5.64 63.60 47.58
C LEU A 22 -5.15 64.49 46.42
N ALA A 23 -5.03 63.89 45.20
CA ALA A 23 -5.11 64.66 43.99
C ALA A 23 -6.06 63.89 43.05
N LYS A 24 -7.15 64.53 42.64
CA LYS A 24 -8.12 64.05 41.66
C LYS A 24 -7.47 64.10 40.31
N CYS A 25 -7.14 62.93 39.70
CA CYS A 25 -6.90 62.79 38.25
C CYS A 25 -8.07 62.05 37.68
N LEU A 26 -8.77 62.71 36.77
CA LEU A 26 -9.82 62.13 35.89
C LEU A 26 -9.19 61.21 34.90
N LEU A 27 -9.26 59.87 35.15
CA LEU A 27 -8.86 58.88 34.14
C LEU A 27 -10.01 58.70 33.14
N VAL A 28 -9.82 59.17 31.94
CA VAL A 28 -10.62 58.81 30.75
C VAL A 28 -10.19 57.39 30.33
N PHE A 29 -11.05 56.41 30.62
CA PHE A 29 -10.91 55.07 30.04
C PHE A 29 -11.27 55.13 28.56
N VAL A 30 -10.28 55.17 27.68
CA VAL A 30 -10.44 54.81 26.27
C VAL A 30 -10.40 53.29 26.22
N SER A 31 -11.58 52.68 26.17
CA SER A 31 -11.70 51.23 25.85
C SER A 31 -11.30 51.03 24.38
N ALA A 32 -10.04 50.69 24.15
CA ALA A 32 -9.64 50.14 22.88
C ALA A 32 -10.28 48.74 22.76
N PHE A 33 -11.38 48.64 22.04
CA PHE A 33 -11.84 47.36 21.52
C PHE A 33 -10.73 46.83 20.60
N LEU A 34 -9.90 45.91 21.11
CA LEU A 34 -9.18 45.00 20.24
C LEU A 34 -10.25 44.15 19.53
N VAL A 35 -10.59 44.52 18.32
CA VAL A 35 -11.24 43.61 17.38
C VAL A 35 -10.21 42.52 17.14
N ALA A 36 -10.36 41.38 17.81
CA ALA A 36 -9.64 40.19 17.48
C ALA A 36 -9.98 39.87 16.01
N THR A 37 -9.06 40.10 15.10
CA THR A 37 -9.20 39.57 13.77
C THR A 37 -9.36 38.06 13.94
N PRO A 38 -10.39 37.45 13.37
CA PRO A 38 -10.50 35.99 13.38
C PRO A 38 -9.18 35.43 12.80
N PRO A 39 -8.68 34.29 13.32
CA PRO A 39 -7.51 33.66 12.71
C PRO A 39 -7.80 33.51 11.23
N ALA A 40 -6.84 33.91 10.39
CA ALA A 40 -6.96 33.76 8.95
C ALA A 40 -7.35 32.31 8.68
N SER A 41 -8.51 32.10 8.07
CA SER A 41 -8.93 30.77 7.60
C SER A 41 -7.78 30.21 6.79
N ALA A 42 -7.35 28.98 7.07
CA ALA A 42 -6.36 28.32 6.23
C ALA A 42 -6.84 28.42 4.78
N ALA A 43 -5.95 28.85 3.88
CA ALA A 43 -6.30 28.96 2.47
C ALA A 43 -6.74 27.59 1.95
N ASP A 44 -7.77 27.56 1.10
CA ASP A 44 -8.19 26.33 0.42
C ASP A 44 -7.00 25.66 -0.28
N PRO A 45 -6.93 24.30 -0.34
CA PRO A 45 -5.85 23.60 -1.03
C PRO A 45 -5.81 23.93 -2.53
N LEU A 46 -4.70 23.63 -3.20
CA LEU A 46 -4.64 23.68 -4.67
C LEU A 46 -5.66 22.67 -5.25
N GLY A 47 -6.27 23.04 -6.39
CA GLY A 47 -7.36 22.34 -7.03
C GLY A 47 -8.70 23.08 -6.87
N ALA A 48 -9.81 22.38 -7.01
CA ALA A 48 -11.15 22.90 -6.86
C ALA A 48 -11.76 22.49 -5.51
N THR A 49 -12.09 23.45 -4.67
CA THR A 49 -12.77 23.24 -3.37
C THR A 49 -14.22 23.70 -3.46
N LEU A 50 -15.15 22.75 -3.43
CA LEU A 50 -16.59 23.03 -3.38
C LEU A 50 -17.00 23.30 -1.93
N HIS A 51 -17.68 24.44 -1.71
CA HIS A 51 -18.18 24.84 -0.40
C HIS A 51 -19.69 24.57 -0.24
N ASN A 52 -20.15 24.48 1.02
CA ASN A 52 -21.55 24.22 1.35
C ASN A 52 -22.51 25.34 0.92
N ASP A 53 -22.01 26.56 0.72
CA ASP A 53 -22.77 27.72 0.23
C ASP A 53 -22.95 27.74 -1.29
N ARG A 54 -22.55 26.65 -1.97
CA ARG A 54 -22.59 26.52 -3.43
C ARG A 54 -21.64 27.47 -4.16
N THR A 55 -20.53 27.80 -3.53
CA THR A 55 -19.38 28.42 -4.20
C THR A 55 -18.29 27.37 -4.40
N THR A 56 -17.42 27.56 -5.39
CA THR A 56 -16.20 26.78 -5.57
C THR A 56 -15.01 27.71 -5.67
N THR A 57 -14.02 27.49 -4.81
CA THR A 57 -12.71 28.13 -4.93
C THR A 57 -11.84 27.27 -5.83
N PHE A 58 -11.29 27.86 -6.88
CA PHE A 58 -10.32 27.25 -7.78
C PHE A 58 -8.95 27.86 -7.48
N ARG A 59 -7.95 27.01 -7.15
CA ARG A 59 -6.56 27.41 -6.96
C ARG A 59 -5.67 26.54 -7.84
N LEU A 60 -4.91 27.16 -8.73
CA LEU A 60 -4.12 26.47 -9.74
C LEU A 60 -2.67 26.97 -9.75
N TRP A 61 -1.71 26.05 -9.57
CA TRP A 61 -0.33 26.31 -9.91
C TRP A 61 -0.15 26.26 -11.42
N ALA A 62 0.09 27.43 -12.02
CA ALA A 62 0.34 27.57 -13.46
C ALA A 62 1.37 28.71 -13.67
N PRO A 63 2.68 28.39 -13.58
CA PRO A 63 3.75 29.36 -13.79
C PRO A 63 3.91 29.71 -15.27
N PHE A 64 4.47 30.86 -15.54
CA PHE A 64 4.88 31.31 -16.88
C PHE A 64 3.76 31.41 -17.93
N VAL A 65 2.50 31.56 -17.49
CA VAL A 65 1.33 31.77 -18.36
C VAL A 65 0.82 33.19 -18.23
N ASP A 66 0.12 33.69 -19.28
CA ASP A 66 -0.34 35.07 -19.34
C ASP A 66 -1.62 35.29 -18.54
N ASP A 67 -2.58 34.36 -18.68
CA ASP A 67 -3.87 34.38 -18.02
C ASP A 67 -4.39 32.96 -17.75
N VAL A 68 -5.25 32.85 -16.74
CA VAL A 68 -5.96 31.63 -16.37
C VAL A 68 -7.43 31.96 -16.10
N ALA A 69 -8.30 31.11 -16.59
CA ALA A 69 -9.73 31.17 -16.30
C ALA A 69 -10.29 29.75 -16.11
N VAL A 70 -11.49 29.64 -15.58
CA VAL A 70 -12.23 28.38 -15.48
C VAL A 70 -13.52 28.43 -16.31
N LYS A 71 -13.83 27.32 -16.98
CA LYS A 71 -15.05 27.13 -17.75
C LYS A 71 -15.84 25.99 -17.14
N ILE A 72 -17.06 26.27 -16.70
CA ILE A 72 -17.93 25.31 -16.01
C ILE A 72 -19.10 24.94 -16.91
N ASN A 73 -19.38 23.63 -17.05
CA ASN A 73 -20.46 23.06 -17.83
C ASN A 73 -20.56 23.60 -19.28
N GLY A 74 -19.41 23.92 -19.89
CA GLY A 74 -19.34 24.52 -21.22
C GLY A 74 -19.85 25.96 -21.30
N GLY A 75 -20.15 26.60 -20.16
CA GLY A 75 -20.67 27.97 -20.07
C GLY A 75 -19.63 29.07 -20.27
N ALA A 76 -19.91 30.24 -19.72
CA ALA A 76 -19.00 31.37 -19.77
C ALA A 76 -17.66 31.07 -19.06
N VAL A 77 -16.60 31.68 -19.59
CA VAL A 77 -15.26 31.60 -19.00
C VAL A 77 -15.16 32.62 -17.86
N VAL A 78 -14.77 32.19 -16.66
CA VAL A 78 -14.60 33.03 -15.47
C VAL A 78 -13.11 33.20 -15.21
N PRO A 79 -12.56 34.44 -15.32
CA PRO A 79 -11.15 34.66 -15.11
C PRO A 79 -10.74 34.44 -13.65
N LEU A 80 -9.53 33.90 -13.47
CA LEU A 80 -8.84 33.82 -12.19
C LEU A 80 -7.78 34.94 -12.09
N THR A 81 -7.41 35.29 -10.89
CA THR A 81 -6.36 36.29 -10.61
C THR A 81 -5.14 35.63 -10.01
N ARG A 82 -3.96 36.21 -10.22
CA ARG A 82 -2.75 35.78 -9.55
C ARG A 82 -2.90 35.93 -8.04
N GLU A 83 -2.60 34.87 -7.30
CA GLU A 83 -2.67 34.89 -5.84
C GLU A 83 -1.57 35.80 -5.28
N PRO A 84 -1.90 36.73 -4.35
CA PRO A 84 -0.92 37.61 -3.75
C PRO A 84 0.13 36.85 -2.93
N GLY A 85 1.35 37.36 -2.90
CA GLY A 85 2.43 36.79 -2.06
C GLY A 85 3.41 35.88 -2.80
N HIS A 86 3.10 35.43 -3.99
CA HIS A 86 4.04 34.68 -4.84
C HIS A 86 4.95 35.64 -5.61
N THR A 87 6.22 35.75 -5.20
CA THR A 87 7.22 36.65 -5.84
C THR A 87 8.07 35.92 -6.88
N ASP A 88 8.17 34.59 -6.79
CA ASP A 88 8.84 33.76 -7.78
C ASP A 88 7.88 33.44 -8.93
N PRO A 89 8.20 33.80 -10.18
CA PRO A 89 7.38 33.40 -11.33
C PRO A 89 7.15 31.90 -11.47
N ALA A 90 8.09 31.07 -10.98
CA ALA A 90 7.98 29.62 -10.99
C ALA A 90 6.94 29.06 -9.99
N ASP A 91 6.56 29.86 -8.98
CA ASP A 91 5.57 29.52 -7.94
C ASP A 91 4.23 30.23 -8.14
N THR A 92 3.94 30.74 -9.33
CA THR A 92 2.73 31.50 -9.59
C THR A 92 1.49 30.62 -9.45
N THR A 93 0.63 30.99 -8.51
CA THR A 93 -0.69 30.38 -8.28
C THR A 93 -1.80 31.34 -8.72
N TRP A 94 -2.85 30.81 -9.29
CA TRP A 94 -4.05 31.53 -9.72
C TRP A 94 -5.22 31.14 -8.86
N ILE A 95 -6.07 32.13 -8.46
CA ILE A 95 -7.19 31.93 -7.56
C ILE A 95 -8.43 32.64 -8.06
N GLY A 96 -9.60 32.05 -7.81
CA GLY A 96 -10.91 32.67 -8.01
C GLY A 96 -12.03 31.83 -7.44
N THR A 97 -13.11 32.48 -7.03
CA THR A 97 -14.30 31.83 -6.48
C THR A 97 -15.49 32.01 -7.42
N VAL A 98 -16.15 30.91 -7.76
CA VAL A 98 -17.31 30.90 -8.68
C VAL A 98 -18.56 30.49 -7.90
N PRO A 99 -19.61 31.34 -7.88
CA PRO A 99 -20.86 31.02 -7.21
C PRO A 99 -21.78 30.13 -8.07
N GLY A 100 -22.76 29.49 -7.42
CA GLY A 100 -23.81 28.70 -8.07
C GLY A 100 -23.37 27.31 -8.50
N THR A 101 -22.21 26.84 -8.06
CA THR A 101 -21.66 25.52 -8.37
C THR A 101 -22.22 24.42 -7.46
N LYS A 102 -22.08 23.17 -7.90
CA LYS A 102 -22.50 21.98 -7.15
C LYS A 102 -21.68 20.75 -7.54
N ALA A 103 -21.72 19.72 -6.70
CA ALA A 103 -21.17 18.42 -7.05
C ALA A 103 -21.75 17.89 -8.36
N GLY A 104 -20.88 17.29 -9.18
CA GLY A 104 -21.21 16.81 -10.52
C GLY A 104 -21.04 17.86 -11.64
N ASP A 105 -20.84 19.14 -11.32
CA ASP A 105 -20.50 20.13 -12.33
C ASP A 105 -19.15 19.82 -12.95
N ARG A 106 -19.06 19.97 -14.26
CA ARG A 106 -17.86 19.70 -15.05
C ARG A 106 -17.11 20.98 -15.31
N TYR A 107 -15.78 20.93 -15.25
CA TYR A 107 -14.98 22.13 -15.51
C TYR A 107 -13.68 21.82 -16.22
N ARG A 108 -13.09 22.86 -16.82
CA ARG A 108 -11.74 22.88 -17.37
C ARG A 108 -11.10 24.22 -17.10
N TYR A 109 -9.80 24.24 -16.92
CA TYR A 109 -9.04 25.48 -16.97
C TYR A 109 -8.82 25.93 -18.40
N VAL A 110 -8.93 27.23 -18.63
CA VAL A 110 -8.65 27.91 -19.90
C VAL A 110 -7.40 28.72 -19.66
N ILE A 111 -6.30 28.37 -20.30
CA ILE A 111 -4.98 28.95 -20.05
C ILE A 111 -4.48 29.63 -21.32
N GLY A 112 -4.14 30.91 -21.20
CA GLY A 112 -3.52 31.71 -22.26
C GLY A 112 -2.00 31.80 -22.08
N ARG A 113 -1.28 31.54 -23.17
CA ARG A 113 0.16 31.66 -23.21
C ARG A 113 0.65 32.02 -24.61
N GLY A 114 1.43 33.16 -24.74
CA GLY A 114 1.98 33.63 -26.01
C GLY A 114 0.90 33.90 -27.07
N GLY A 115 -0.27 34.38 -26.66
CA GLY A 115 -1.43 34.64 -27.55
C GLY A 115 -2.20 33.41 -27.96
N ILE A 116 -1.88 32.23 -27.45
CA ILE A 116 -2.60 30.97 -27.70
C ILE A 116 -3.38 30.57 -26.44
N THR A 117 -4.65 30.30 -26.59
CA THR A 117 -5.51 29.80 -25.49
C THR A 117 -5.84 28.32 -25.69
N ARG A 118 -5.70 27.52 -24.63
CA ARG A 118 -6.01 26.08 -24.61
C ARG A 118 -6.79 25.69 -23.36
N GLU A 119 -7.56 24.61 -23.44
CA GLU A 119 -8.28 24.04 -22.31
C GLU A 119 -7.56 22.83 -21.73
N PHE A 120 -7.44 22.79 -20.40
CA PHE A 120 -6.78 21.71 -19.64
C PHE A 120 -7.67 21.17 -18.52
N ASN A 121 -7.49 19.90 -18.16
CA ASN A 121 -8.06 19.37 -16.93
C ASN A 121 -7.31 19.93 -15.71
N ASP A 122 -7.98 19.92 -14.57
CA ASP A 122 -7.32 20.19 -13.31
C ASP A 122 -6.39 19.01 -12.96
N PRO A 123 -5.09 19.24 -12.77
CA PRO A 123 -4.17 18.20 -12.32
C PRO A 123 -4.59 17.52 -11.01
N ARG A 124 -5.38 18.21 -10.17
CA ARG A 124 -5.86 17.75 -8.86
C ARG A 124 -7.32 17.30 -8.87
N ALA A 125 -7.92 17.15 -10.03
CA ALA A 125 -9.29 16.63 -10.12
C ALA A 125 -9.35 15.19 -9.58
N GLN A 126 -10.22 14.96 -8.59
CA GLN A 126 -10.44 13.64 -7.99
C GLN A 126 -11.33 12.75 -8.86
N GLN A 127 -12.04 13.33 -9.84
CA GLN A 127 -12.89 12.62 -10.78
C GLN A 127 -12.77 13.24 -12.16
N LEU A 128 -12.70 12.39 -13.18
CA LEU A 128 -12.70 12.77 -14.58
C LEU A 128 -13.89 12.11 -15.30
N THR A 129 -14.41 12.78 -16.34
CA THR A 129 -15.36 12.18 -17.29
C THR A 129 -14.72 12.01 -18.66
N GLY A 130 -15.40 11.31 -19.56
CA GLY A 130 -14.95 11.17 -20.95
C GLY A 130 -14.02 9.97 -21.17
N PHE A 131 -13.79 9.17 -20.15
CA PHE A 131 -13.04 7.91 -20.26
C PHE A 131 -13.96 6.71 -20.59
N ASP A 132 -15.29 6.90 -20.62
CA ASP A 132 -16.27 5.81 -20.86
C ASP A 132 -16.61 5.62 -22.34
N LEU A 133 -15.95 6.34 -23.24
CA LEU A 133 -16.27 6.33 -24.65
C LEU A 133 -15.44 5.30 -25.42
N PRO A 134 -16.03 4.57 -26.39
CA PRO A 134 -15.38 3.47 -27.11
C PRO A 134 -14.13 3.85 -27.92
N ASN A 135 -13.88 5.14 -28.11
CA ASN A 135 -12.82 5.66 -28.98
C ASN A 135 -11.63 6.25 -28.24
N GLY A 136 -11.48 5.98 -26.95
CA GLY A 136 -10.28 6.32 -26.18
C GLY A 136 -10.00 7.81 -26.02
N PHE A 137 -9.02 8.05 -25.19
CA PHE A 137 -8.45 9.33 -24.88
C PHE A 137 -7.78 9.96 -26.13
N GLY A 138 -8.24 11.15 -26.54
CA GLY A 138 -7.43 12.04 -27.36
C GLY A 138 -7.38 11.77 -28.86
N LEU A 139 -8.31 11.03 -29.48
CA LEU A 139 -8.34 10.93 -30.93
C LEU A 139 -8.85 12.25 -31.55
N PRO A 140 -8.19 12.77 -32.61
CA PRO A 140 -8.62 13.98 -33.32
C PRO A 140 -10.01 13.81 -33.90
N GLY A 141 -10.94 14.70 -33.55
CA GLY A 141 -12.28 14.76 -34.14
C GLY A 141 -13.42 14.42 -33.21
N ASN A 142 -13.20 14.14 -31.94
CA ASN A 142 -14.24 13.94 -30.95
C ASN A 142 -14.24 15.07 -29.93
N ASP A 143 -15.36 15.80 -29.75
CA ASP A 143 -15.56 16.86 -28.75
C ASP A 143 -15.53 16.35 -27.29
N SER A 144 -15.29 15.07 -27.11
CA SER A 144 -15.29 14.37 -25.83
C SER A 144 -13.93 14.35 -25.13
N LYS A 145 -13.30 15.52 -25.00
CA LYS A 145 -12.10 15.65 -24.14
C LYS A 145 -12.50 15.37 -22.69
N PRO A 146 -11.66 14.68 -21.90
CA PRO A 146 -11.91 14.50 -20.48
C PRO A 146 -12.19 15.84 -19.79
N GLN A 147 -13.09 15.83 -18.82
CA GLN A 147 -13.43 17.00 -18.01
C GLN A 147 -13.25 16.67 -16.54
N SER A 148 -12.73 17.60 -15.79
CA SER A 148 -12.69 17.56 -14.33
C SER A 148 -14.10 17.71 -13.77
N VAL A 149 -14.40 17.03 -12.65
CA VAL A 149 -15.72 17.05 -12.00
C VAL A 149 -15.58 17.56 -10.58
N LEU A 150 -16.47 18.44 -10.17
CA LEU A 150 -16.57 18.88 -8.76
C LEU A 150 -17.14 17.74 -7.92
N VAL A 151 -16.37 17.35 -6.90
CA VAL A 151 -16.72 16.26 -5.98
C VAL A 151 -17.35 16.83 -4.71
N ASP A 152 -18.36 16.15 -4.15
CA ASP A 152 -18.92 16.51 -2.86
C ASP A 152 -17.86 16.28 -1.75
N PRO A 153 -17.47 17.30 -0.98
CA PRO A 153 -16.51 17.14 0.10
C PRO A 153 -17.09 16.41 1.31
N ASN A 154 -18.43 16.37 1.41
CA ASN A 154 -19.12 15.84 2.59
C ASN A 154 -19.15 14.32 2.57
N PHE A 155 -18.34 13.70 3.42
CA PHE A 155 -18.37 12.26 3.70
C PHE A 155 -17.91 12.02 5.14
N SER A 156 -18.64 11.19 5.87
CA SER A 156 -18.25 10.82 7.23
C SER A 156 -17.61 9.44 7.24
N MET A 157 -16.32 9.40 7.56
CA MET A 157 -15.60 8.17 7.80
C MET A 157 -15.68 7.84 9.30
N PRO A 158 -16.15 6.63 9.69
CA PRO A 158 -16.13 6.21 11.08
C PRO A 158 -14.69 6.03 11.57
N ALA A 159 -14.47 6.18 12.87
CA ALA A 159 -13.20 5.84 13.48
C ALA A 159 -12.89 4.34 13.25
N PHE A 160 -11.65 4.05 12.91
CA PHE A 160 -11.13 2.70 12.70
C PHE A 160 -9.80 2.58 13.43
N THR A 161 -9.49 1.38 13.91
CA THR A 161 -8.19 1.06 14.50
C THR A 161 -7.55 -0.02 13.61
N GLU A 162 -6.46 0.33 13.01
CA GLU A 162 -5.72 -0.52 12.11
C GLU A 162 -5.16 -1.76 12.85
N PRO A 163 -5.08 -2.92 12.20
CA PRO A 163 -4.40 -4.07 12.75
C PRO A 163 -2.91 -3.77 12.95
N THR A 164 -2.32 -4.31 14.00
CA THR A 164 -0.87 -4.22 14.20
C THR A 164 -0.13 -5.00 13.11
N PHE A 165 1.04 -4.53 12.68
CA PHE A 165 1.79 -5.13 11.56
C PHE A 165 2.09 -6.62 11.78
N ASN A 166 2.37 -7.01 13.02
CA ASN A 166 2.62 -8.40 13.38
C ASN A 166 1.39 -9.32 13.32
N THR A 167 0.18 -8.76 13.28
CA THR A 167 -1.09 -9.53 13.11
C THR A 167 -1.71 -9.35 11.74
N MET A 168 -1.12 -8.50 10.89
CA MET A 168 -1.63 -8.22 9.56
C MET A 168 -1.49 -9.42 8.64
N VAL A 169 -2.53 -9.68 7.87
CA VAL A 169 -2.56 -10.62 6.73
C VAL A 169 -3.21 -9.89 5.58
N ILE A 170 -2.41 -9.61 4.56
CA ILE A 170 -2.81 -8.80 3.39
C ILE A 170 -3.44 -9.71 2.33
N TYR A 171 -4.47 -9.19 1.66
CA TYR A 171 -5.06 -9.78 0.47
C TYR A 171 -4.91 -8.78 -0.69
N GLU A 172 -4.01 -9.08 -1.61
CA GLU A 172 -3.78 -8.27 -2.81
C GLU A 172 -4.92 -8.49 -3.79
N MET A 173 -5.52 -7.39 -4.27
CA MET A 173 -6.78 -7.42 -5.01
C MET A 173 -6.82 -6.40 -6.13
N HIS A 174 -7.19 -6.83 -7.33
CA HIS A 174 -7.53 -5.98 -8.46
C HIS A 174 -9.04 -5.78 -8.53
N VAL A 175 -9.53 -4.57 -8.30
CA VAL A 175 -10.97 -4.25 -8.22
C VAL A 175 -11.74 -4.72 -9.45
N GLY A 176 -11.17 -4.50 -10.66
CA GLY A 176 -11.80 -4.85 -11.93
C GLY A 176 -12.12 -6.34 -12.04
N THR A 177 -11.13 -7.20 -11.81
CA THR A 177 -11.30 -8.66 -11.92
C THR A 177 -11.84 -9.30 -10.65
N PHE A 178 -11.81 -8.61 -9.52
CA PHE A 178 -12.42 -9.12 -8.28
C PHE A 178 -13.96 -9.05 -8.37
N ARG A 179 -14.54 -7.88 -8.66
CA ARG A 179 -15.99 -7.69 -8.85
C ARG A 179 -16.33 -6.41 -9.64
N ASN A 180 -15.54 -6.03 -10.59
CA ASN A 180 -15.70 -4.95 -11.56
C ASN A 180 -15.68 -3.52 -10.96
N THR A 181 -16.30 -3.30 -9.82
CA THR A 181 -16.48 -1.98 -9.20
C THR A 181 -16.27 -2.04 -7.68
N PHE A 182 -16.10 -0.87 -7.05
CA PHE A 182 -16.06 -0.77 -5.58
C PHE A 182 -17.34 -1.34 -4.94
N ALA A 183 -18.50 -0.99 -5.49
CA ALA A 183 -19.78 -1.52 -4.99
C ALA A 183 -19.89 -3.05 -5.18
N GLY A 184 -19.35 -3.59 -6.26
CA GLY A 184 -19.26 -5.03 -6.49
C GLY A 184 -18.32 -5.71 -5.47
N ALA A 185 -17.17 -5.10 -5.21
CA ALA A 185 -16.20 -5.62 -4.24
C ALA A 185 -16.78 -5.65 -2.81
N VAL A 186 -17.56 -4.63 -2.41
CA VAL A 186 -18.27 -4.60 -1.11
C VAL A 186 -19.10 -5.86 -0.88
N GLN A 187 -19.73 -6.42 -1.92
CA GLN A 187 -20.56 -7.64 -1.82
C GLN A 187 -19.74 -8.89 -1.40
N LYS A 188 -18.43 -8.83 -1.49
CA LYS A 188 -17.54 -9.97 -1.17
C LYS A 188 -16.64 -9.72 0.05
N LEU A 189 -16.77 -8.59 0.73
CA LEU A 189 -15.98 -8.31 1.93
C LEU A 189 -16.25 -9.29 3.08
N ASP A 190 -17.47 -9.82 3.21
CA ASP A 190 -17.77 -10.84 4.19
C ASP A 190 -17.06 -12.18 3.90
N TYR A 191 -16.82 -12.50 2.63
CA TYR A 191 -15.97 -13.62 2.23
C TYR A 191 -14.53 -13.43 2.75
N LEU A 192 -13.94 -12.26 2.53
CA LEU A 192 -12.58 -11.95 3.01
C LEU A 192 -12.49 -11.94 4.54
N LYS A 193 -13.48 -11.36 5.22
CA LYS A 193 -13.57 -11.40 6.68
C LYS A 193 -13.63 -12.85 7.19
N ASN A 194 -14.45 -13.69 6.56
CA ASN A 194 -14.59 -15.10 6.93
C ASN A 194 -13.34 -15.93 6.59
N LEU A 195 -12.57 -15.53 5.59
CA LEU A 195 -11.26 -16.09 5.31
C LEU A 195 -10.25 -15.74 6.42
N GLY A 196 -10.49 -14.67 7.16
CA GLY A 196 -9.63 -14.19 8.25
C GLY A 196 -8.72 -13.02 7.86
N ILE A 197 -8.87 -12.48 6.65
CA ILE A 197 -8.13 -11.31 6.16
C ILE A 197 -8.45 -10.09 7.03
N ASN A 198 -7.44 -9.27 7.31
CA ASN A 198 -7.61 -8.01 8.04
C ASN A 198 -6.93 -6.80 7.36
N ALA A 199 -6.37 -6.98 6.17
CA ALA A 199 -5.96 -5.89 5.29
C ALA A 199 -6.18 -6.30 3.83
N VAL A 200 -6.66 -5.38 2.99
CA VAL A 200 -6.66 -5.52 1.53
C VAL A 200 -5.65 -4.54 0.95
N GLU A 201 -4.87 -4.99 -0.03
CA GLU A 201 -4.00 -4.14 -0.84
C GLU A 201 -4.59 -4.09 -2.24
N LEU A 202 -5.04 -2.89 -2.64
CA LEU A 202 -5.67 -2.67 -3.94
C LEU A 202 -4.60 -2.33 -4.97
N LEU A 203 -4.57 -3.04 -6.09
CA LEU A 203 -3.84 -2.58 -7.28
C LEU A 203 -4.30 -1.16 -7.62
N PRO A 204 -3.53 -0.38 -8.41
CA PRO A 204 -3.78 1.04 -8.59
C PRO A 204 -5.23 1.36 -8.96
N ILE A 205 -5.81 2.29 -8.21
CA ILE A 205 -7.19 2.77 -8.40
C ILE A 205 -7.25 4.11 -9.13
N THR A 206 -6.10 4.61 -9.54
CA THR A 206 -5.94 5.88 -10.24
C THR A 206 -6.40 5.75 -11.68
N GLN A 207 -6.97 6.83 -12.24
CA GLN A 207 -7.42 6.84 -13.63
C GLN A 207 -6.25 6.59 -14.58
N ASN A 208 -6.35 5.54 -15.35
CA ASN A 208 -5.48 5.18 -16.46
C ASN A 208 -6.23 5.28 -17.80
N PRO A 209 -5.56 5.20 -18.96
CA PRO A 209 -6.22 5.18 -20.25
C PRO A 209 -7.22 4.03 -20.35
N LEU A 210 -8.35 4.24 -21.05
CA LEU A 210 -9.37 3.20 -21.24
C LEU A 210 -8.95 2.09 -22.19
N PHE A 211 -7.92 2.31 -22.96
CA PHE A 211 -7.41 1.37 -23.93
C PHE A 211 -5.87 1.46 -23.95
N SER A 212 -5.22 0.50 -23.33
CA SER A 212 -4.02 -0.04 -23.96
C SER A 212 -4.49 -0.82 -25.19
N ASP A 213 -3.75 -0.90 -26.24
CA ASP A 213 -4.16 -1.52 -27.52
C ASP A 213 -4.69 -2.97 -27.39
N HIS A 214 -4.73 -3.54 -26.19
CA HIS A 214 -4.90 -4.96 -25.94
C HIS A 214 -5.83 -5.34 -24.78
N THR A 215 -6.28 -4.41 -23.90
CA THR A 215 -7.03 -4.77 -22.69
C THR A 215 -8.30 -3.94 -22.50
N PRO A 216 -9.46 -4.55 -22.17
CA PRO A 216 -10.62 -3.79 -21.71
C PRO A 216 -10.26 -2.92 -20.50
N ALA A 217 -10.75 -1.70 -20.48
CA ALA A 217 -10.42 -0.67 -19.49
C ALA A 217 -10.64 -1.05 -18.02
N ASP A 218 -11.54 -1.97 -17.76
CA ASP A 218 -11.85 -2.50 -16.43
C ASP A 218 -10.91 -3.63 -15.98
N HIS A 219 -10.12 -4.17 -16.93
CA HIS A 219 -9.19 -5.27 -16.69
C HIS A 219 -7.71 -4.85 -16.77
N ASP A 220 -7.43 -3.59 -17.07
CA ASP A 220 -6.08 -3.03 -16.99
C ASP A 220 -5.63 -2.94 -15.53
N TRP A 221 -4.38 -3.36 -15.23
CA TRP A 221 -3.85 -3.40 -13.87
C TRP A 221 -3.76 -2.03 -13.19
N GLY A 222 -3.68 -0.92 -13.96
CA GLY A 222 -3.74 0.44 -13.45
C GLY A 222 -2.38 1.14 -13.29
N TYR A 223 -1.28 0.53 -13.70
CA TYR A 223 0.07 1.10 -13.51
C TYR A 223 0.44 2.21 -14.51
N ASP A 224 -0.49 2.65 -15.36
CA ASP A 224 -0.31 3.72 -16.34
C ASP A 224 -1.17 4.96 -16.00
N PRO A 225 -0.95 5.68 -14.88
CA PRO A 225 -1.82 6.78 -14.50
C PRO A 225 -1.74 7.97 -15.47
N VAL A 226 -2.90 8.56 -15.81
CA VAL A 226 -2.97 9.78 -16.65
C VAL A 226 -2.74 11.05 -15.81
N GLN A 227 -3.04 11.00 -14.53
CA GLN A 227 -2.76 11.97 -13.46
C GLN A 227 -3.02 11.29 -12.12
N LEU A 228 -2.54 11.85 -11.00
CA LEU A 228 -2.50 11.10 -9.73
C LEU A 228 -3.80 11.16 -8.91
N PHE A 229 -4.60 12.22 -9.03
CA PHE A 229 -5.73 12.47 -8.12
C PHE A 229 -7.03 11.77 -8.50
N ALA A 230 -7.23 11.51 -9.79
CA ALA A 230 -8.51 10.98 -10.27
C ALA A 230 -8.65 9.49 -10.00
N ILE A 231 -9.76 9.11 -9.39
CA ILE A 231 -10.17 7.71 -9.24
C ILE A 231 -10.58 7.13 -10.60
N LYS A 232 -10.25 5.87 -10.85
CA LYS A 232 -10.59 5.13 -12.08
C LYS A 232 -12.10 5.06 -12.25
N SER A 233 -12.63 5.75 -13.24
CA SER A 233 -14.08 5.93 -13.46
C SER A 233 -14.83 4.60 -13.63
N LYS A 234 -14.17 3.58 -14.18
CA LYS A 234 -14.72 2.22 -14.30
C LYS A 234 -14.93 1.50 -12.97
N TYR A 235 -14.18 1.85 -11.93
CA TYR A 235 -14.38 1.26 -10.60
C TYR A 235 -15.45 1.99 -9.80
N GLY A 236 -15.72 3.26 -10.13
CA GLY A 236 -16.72 4.11 -9.50
C GLY A 236 -16.25 5.54 -9.26
N THR A 237 -17.00 6.23 -8.43
CA THR A 237 -16.75 7.61 -8.01
C THR A 237 -15.87 7.68 -6.76
N PRO A 238 -15.29 8.85 -6.43
CA PRO A 238 -14.62 9.07 -5.14
C PRO A 238 -15.49 8.73 -3.93
N GLN A 239 -16.79 9.00 -3.97
CA GLN A 239 -17.72 8.65 -2.89
C GLN A 239 -17.91 7.13 -2.76
N GLU A 240 -17.99 6.41 -3.88
CA GLU A 240 -18.10 4.94 -3.86
C GLU A 240 -16.82 4.30 -3.34
N PHE A 241 -15.65 4.89 -3.63
CA PHE A 241 -14.40 4.45 -3.03
C PHE A 241 -14.38 4.70 -1.50
N LYS A 242 -14.77 5.89 -1.04
CA LYS A 242 -14.91 6.16 0.41
C LYS A 242 -15.89 5.19 1.08
N GLU A 243 -17.00 4.87 0.42
CA GLU A 243 -17.96 3.88 0.95
C GLU A 243 -17.34 2.47 1.01
N PHE A 244 -16.54 2.07 0.01
CA PHE A 244 -15.78 0.81 0.05
C PHE A 244 -14.84 0.77 1.25
N VAL A 245 -14.03 1.81 1.48
CA VAL A 245 -13.14 1.91 2.65
C VAL A 245 -13.94 1.78 3.95
N LYS A 246 -15.03 2.52 4.08
CA LYS A 246 -15.92 2.45 5.26
C LYS A 246 -16.48 1.04 5.48
N GLN A 247 -16.88 0.33 4.43
CA GLN A 247 -17.38 -1.04 4.50
C GLN A 247 -16.28 -2.04 4.90
N CYS A 248 -15.03 -1.81 4.50
CA CYS A 248 -13.87 -2.56 4.97
C CYS A 248 -13.66 -2.34 6.48
N HIS A 249 -13.65 -1.09 6.94
CA HIS A 249 -13.49 -0.73 8.36
C HIS A 249 -14.55 -1.34 9.26
N GLN A 250 -15.81 -1.34 8.83
CA GLN A 250 -16.90 -2.01 9.57
C GLN A 250 -16.67 -3.52 9.75
N ARG A 251 -15.86 -4.11 8.90
CA ARG A 251 -15.47 -5.54 8.96
C ARG A 251 -14.11 -5.78 9.60
N GLN A 252 -13.48 -4.73 10.13
CA GLN A 252 -12.13 -4.78 10.69
C GLN A 252 -11.08 -5.18 9.65
N ILE A 253 -11.22 -4.67 8.43
CA ILE A 253 -10.28 -4.83 7.31
C ILE A 253 -9.69 -3.46 6.99
N ALA A 254 -8.38 -3.34 7.09
CA ALA A 254 -7.63 -2.16 6.66
C ALA A 254 -7.56 -2.11 5.13
N VAL A 255 -7.41 -0.91 4.57
CA VAL A 255 -7.26 -0.70 3.12
C VAL A 255 -5.91 -0.08 2.83
N ILE A 256 -5.11 -0.75 2.03
CA ILE A 256 -3.84 -0.27 1.48
C ILE A 256 -4.08 0.00 0.00
N VAL A 257 -3.57 1.10 -0.52
CA VAL A 257 -3.68 1.44 -1.94
C VAL A 257 -2.30 1.45 -2.57
N ASP A 258 -2.19 0.80 -3.72
CA ASP A 258 -1.00 0.85 -4.55
C ASP A 258 -0.93 2.18 -5.31
N VAL A 259 0.18 2.91 -5.15
CA VAL A 259 0.39 4.23 -5.73
C VAL A 259 1.59 4.23 -6.68
N VAL A 260 1.36 4.72 -7.89
CA VAL A 260 2.37 4.82 -8.95
C VAL A 260 2.89 6.25 -8.99
N TYR A 261 4.00 6.51 -8.31
CA TYR A 261 4.63 7.84 -8.27
C TYR A 261 5.95 7.90 -9.06
N ASN A 262 6.43 6.75 -9.53
CA ASN A 262 7.66 6.64 -10.30
C ASN A 262 7.49 7.11 -11.75
N HIS A 263 6.32 6.93 -12.36
CA HIS A 263 6.04 7.33 -13.75
C HIS A 263 4.56 7.68 -13.99
N LEU A 264 4.28 8.17 -15.18
CA LEU A 264 2.95 8.38 -15.75
C LEU A 264 2.92 7.74 -17.14
N VAL A 265 1.73 7.52 -17.67
CA VAL A 265 1.61 7.09 -19.08
C VAL A 265 2.16 8.15 -20.04
N ASP A 266 2.66 7.74 -21.20
CA ASP A 266 3.26 8.67 -22.20
C ASP A 266 2.34 9.82 -22.62
N ASN A 267 1.05 9.52 -22.77
CA ASN A 267 0.02 10.50 -23.15
C ASN A 267 -0.75 11.03 -21.92
N ASN A 268 -0.04 11.27 -20.80
CA ASN A 268 -0.65 11.78 -19.57
C ASN A 268 -1.14 13.24 -19.72
N LEU A 269 -2.05 13.62 -18.81
CA LEU A 269 -2.68 14.95 -18.81
C LEU A 269 -1.76 16.09 -18.35
N LEU A 270 -0.59 15.76 -17.81
CA LEU A 270 0.36 16.73 -17.21
C LEU A 270 1.46 17.17 -18.17
N LYS A 271 1.76 16.36 -19.20
CA LYS A 271 2.90 16.55 -20.11
C LYS A 271 2.92 17.91 -20.80
N GLU A 272 1.77 18.36 -21.29
CA GLU A 272 1.63 19.64 -22.00
C GLU A 272 0.83 20.67 -21.19
N PHE A 273 0.68 20.46 -19.89
CA PHE A 273 -0.08 21.36 -19.06
C PHE A 273 0.49 22.78 -19.08
N GLY A 274 -0.38 23.78 -19.23
CA GLY A 274 0.02 25.17 -19.42
C GLY A 274 0.45 25.54 -20.85
N GLY A 275 0.38 24.60 -21.79
CA GLY A 275 0.68 24.85 -23.21
C GLY A 275 2.15 24.93 -23.55
N PHE A 276 3.03 24.36 -22.71
CA PHE A 276 4.46 24.26 -23.01
C PHE A 276 4.74 23.20 -24.06
N THR A 277 5.74 23.47 -24.91
CA THR A 277 6.26 22.49 -25.86
C THR A 277 7.55 21.86 -25.32
N THR A 278 7.91 20.68 -25.80
CA THR A 278 9.14 19.98 -25.42
C THR A 278 10.42 20.73 -25.81
N SER A 279 10.34 21.65 -26.78
CA SER A 279 11.47 22.52 -27.16
C SER A 279 11.67 23.68 -26.20
N GLU A 280 10.61 24.12 -25.52
CA GLU A 280 10.69 25.24 -24.55
C GLU A 280 11.07 24.72 -23.16
N ILE A 281 10.33 23.75 -22.64
CA ILE A 281 10.61 23.09 -21.36
C ILE A 281 10.43 21.58 -21.56
N PRO A 282 11.51 20.81 -21.75
CA PRO A 282 11.42 19.37 -21.86
C PRO A 282 10.71 18.78 -20.63
N GLY A 283 9.64 18.00 -20.85
CA GLY A 283 8.79 17.47 -19.77
C GLY A 283 7.72 18.43 -19.23
N GLY A 284 7.64 19.67 -19.72
CA GLY A 284 6.70 20.67 -19.21
C GLY A 284 7.01 21.08 -17.77
N ILE A 285 5.98 21.44 -16.99
CA ILE A 285 6.17 21.87 -15.60
C ILE A 285 6.11 20.72 -14.58
N PHE A 286 5.66 19.52 -14.98
CA PHE A 286 5.46 18.39 -14.07
C PHE A 286 6.50 17.28 -14.20
N LEU A 287 7.14 17.12 -15.35
CA LEU A 287 7.97 15.96 -15.65
C LEU A 287 9.43 16.35 -15.85
N TYR A 288 10.35 15.43 -15.57
CA TYR A 288 11.76 15.61 -15.90
C TYR A 288 12.00 15.69 -17.40
N GLY A 289 13.05 16.41 -17.78
CA GLY A 289 13.66 16.37 -19.09
C GLY A 289 15.03 15.69 -19.05
N GLY A 290 15.62 15.40 -20.24
CA GLY A 290 16.95 14.81 -20.36
C GLY A 290 17.05 13.38 -19.81
N ASP A 291 18.18 13.05 -19.18
CA ASP A 291 18.50 11.68 -18.73
C ASP A 291 17.57 11.14 -17.64
N ARG A 292 16.87 12.01 -16.92
CA ARG A 292 15.91 11.63 -15.88
C ARG A 292 14.49 11.46 -16.41
N ALA A 293 14.24 11.77 -17.69
CA ALA A 293 12.89 11.91 -18.25
C ALA A 293 12.06 10.62 -18.22
N ASN A 294 12.70 9.46 -18.31
CA ASN A 294 12.00 8.19 -18.49
C ASN A 294 12.49 7.13 -17.50
N THR A 295 11.56 6.32 -17.01
CA THR A 295 11.84 5.15 -16.15
C THR A 295 11.99 3.85 -16.95
N GLY A 296 11.55 3.78 -18.19
CA GLY A 296 11.36 2.56 -18.96
C GLY A 296 9.90 2.15 -19.09
N PHE A 297 9.07 2.58 -18.11
CA PHE A 297 7.61 2.39 -18.09
C PHE A 297 6.85 3.64 -18.54
N GLY A 298 7.47 4.83 -18.42
CA GLY A 298 6.87 6.09 -18.82
C GLY A 298 7.63 7.31 -18.26
N PRO A 299 7.15 8.52 -18.56
CA PRO A 299 7.78 9.77 -18.13
C PRO A 299 7.71 9.94 -16.62
N ARG A 300 8.86 10.34 -16.03
CA ARG A 300 9.05 10.51 -14.60
C ARG A 300 8.62 11.90 -14.13
N PRO A 301 7.85 12.04 -13.03
CA PRO A 301 7.60 13.32 -12.37
C PRO A 301 8.90 14.00 -11.91
N ASP A 302 8.97 15.33 -12.02
CA ASP A 302 10.17 16.11 -11.67
C ASP A 302 10.23 16.37 -10.15
N TYR A 303 10.77 15.44 -9.40
CA TYR A 303 10.93 15.55 -7.93
C TYR A 303 11.88 16.68 -7.51
N GLY A 304 12.66 17.24 -8.44
CA GLY A 304 13.49 18.42 -8.22
C GLY A 304 12.68 19.70 -8.05
N ARG A 305 11.40 19.71 -8.46
CA ARG A 305 10.50 20.87 -8.29
C ARG A 305 9.68 20.75 -7.02
N PRO A 306 9.78 21.72 -6.10
CA PRO A 306 8.98 21.69 -4.85
C PRO A 306 7.48 21.52 -5.07
N GLN A 307 6.92 22.15 -6.12
CA GLN A 307 5.49 22.09 -6.45
C GLN A 307 5.06 20.71 -6.95
N VAL A 308 5.95 19.97 -7.63
CA VAL A 308 5.69 18.57 -8.04
C VAL A 308 5.79 17.64 -6.84
N ARG A 309 6.78 17.84 -5.95
CA ARG A 309 6.84 17.09 -4.67
C ARG A 309 5.58 17.34 -3.84
N GLN A 310 5.13 18.61 -3.73
CA GLN A 310 3.88 18.95 -3.07
C GLN A 310 2.68 18.26 -3.73
N TYR A 311 2.61 18.21 -5.06
CA TYR A 311 1.56 17.55 -5.82
C TYR A 311 1.44 16.06 -5.44
N ILE A 312 2.56 15.35 -5.37
CA ILE A 312 2.60 13.93 -5.01
C ILE A 312 2.29 13.74 -3.52
N ASN A 313 2.87 14.54 -2.64
CA ASN A 313 2.61 14.47 -1.19
C ASN A 313 1.14 14.76 -0.86
N ASP A 314 0.54 15.77 -1.50
CA ASP A 314 -0.88 16.09 -1.32
C ASP A 314 -1.80 14.95 -1.80
N ASN A 315 -1.40 14.22 -2.86
CA ASN A 315 -2.14 13.02 -3.29
C ASN A 315 -2.06 11.89 -2.24
N ALA A 316 -0.87 11.61 -1.70
CA ALA A 316 -0.72 10.64 -0.62
C ALA A 316 -1.57 11.03 0.61
N LEU A 317 -1.58 12.31 0.98
CA LEU A 317 -2.38 12.81 2.10
C LEU A 317 -3.89 12.76 1.82
N LEU A 318 -4.32 13.04 0.59
CA LEU A 318 -5.73 12.86 0.18
C LEU A 318 -6.20 11.42 0.43
N LEU A 319 -5.41 10.43 -0.02
CA LEU A 319 -5.72 9.01 0.19
C LEU A 319 -5.79 8.66 1.68
N LEU A 320 -4.76 9.03 2.44
CA LEU A 320 -4.63 8.65 3.84
C LEU A 320 -5.60 9.38 4.79
N ARG A 321 -5.95 10.65 4.51
CA ARG A 321 -6.80 11.48 5.38
C ARG A 321 -8.24 11.56 4.90
N ASP A 322 -8.43 11.95 3.64
CA ASP A 322 -9.76 12.29 3.14
C ASP A 322 -10.51 11.05 2.65
N TYR A 323 -9.79 10.07 2.09
CA TYR A 323 -10.36 8.79 1.70
C TYR A 323 -10.27 7.74 2.83
N GLY A 324 -9.47 8.02 3.87
CA GLY A 324 -9.38 7.20 5.07
C GLY A 324 -8.70 5.86 4.86
N VAL A 325 -7.84 5.72 3.83
CA VAL A 325 -7.07 4.47 3.65
C VAL A 325 -6.02 4.32 4.75
N ASP A 326 -5.62 3.10 5.03
CA ASP A 326 -4.79 2.73 6.19
C ASP A 326 -3.34 2.51 5.82
N GLY A 327 -3.02 2.56 4.54
CA GLY A 327 -1.65 2.44 4.06
C GLY A 327 -1.51 2.68 2.58
N LEU A 328 -0.25 2.77 2.16
CA LEU A 328 0.14 2.90 0.75
C LEU A 328 1.23 1.87 0.43
N ARG A 329 1.09 1.16 -0.69
CA ARG A 329 2.19 0.44 -1.33
C ARG A 329 2.71 1.32 -2.45
N PHE A 330 4.01 1.52 -2.52
CA PHE A 330 4.65 2.36 -3.53
C PHE A 330 5.27 1.47 -4.60
N ASP A 331 4.77 1.65 -5.81
CA ASP A 331 5.26 0.98 -7.00
C ASP A 331 6.67 1.43 -7.34
N ASP A 332 7.55 0.48 -7.64
CA ASP A 332 8.91 0.67 -8.16
C ASP A 332 9.67 1.87 -7.56
N THR A 333 9.88 1.84 -6.25
CA THR A 333 10.59 2.92 -5.53
C THR A 333 12.04 3.07 -5.98
N ILE A 334 12.65 2.03 -6.59
CA ILE A 334 14.00 2.10 -7.11
C ILE A 334 14.10 3.12 -8.26
N ASP A 335 13.07 3.23 -9.10
CA ASP A 335 13.02 4.20 -10.18
C ASP A 335 12.67 5.62 -9.69
N MET A 336 12.14 5.77 -8.47
CA MET A 336 12.05 7.10 -7.85
C MET A 336 13.40 7.58 -7.33
N ARG A 337 14.17 6.72 -6.65
CA ARG A 337 15.43 7.07 -5.97
C ARG A 337 16.69 6.89 -6.82
N THR A 338 16.55 6.35 -8.03
CA THR A 338 17.66 6.19 -9.00
C THR A 338 17.19 6.52 -10.42
N PHE A 339 18.14 6.69 -11.35
CA PHE A 339 17.86 6.83 -12.76
C PHE A 339 18.97 6.24 -13.64
N GLY A 340 18.61 5.92 -14.88
CA GLY A 340 19.51 5.39 -15.89
C GLY A 340 20.01 3.95 -15.63
N PRO A 341 20.69 3.33 -16.60
CA PRO A 341 21.10 1.92 -16.51
C PRO A 341 22.07 1.63 -15.36
N GLY A 342 22.85 2.64 -14.96
CA GLY A 342 23.80 2.55 -13.83
C GLY A 342 23.17 2.80 -12.46
N ARG A 343 21.86 2.99 -12.37
CA ARG A 343 21.14 3.33 -11.14
C ARG A 343 21.78 4.50 -10.38
N THR A 344 22.05 5.59 -11.10
CA THR A 344 22.57 6.84 -10.51
C THR A 344 21.54 7.37 -9.49
N ALA A 345 22.02 7.82 -8.32
CA ALA A 345 21.14 8.31 -7.26
C ALA A 345 20.30 9.51 -7.71
N ASN A 346 19.01 9.46 -7.45
CA ASN A 346 18.04 10.55 -7.56
C ASN A 346 17.67 11.00 -6.14
N ASN A 347 18.49 11.90 -5.59
CA ASN A 347 18.35 12.31 -4.19
C ASN A 347 17.01 12.98 -3.90
N GLU A 348 16.48 13.74 -4.85
CA GLU A 348 15.20 14.44 -4.74
C GLU A 348 14.02 13.45 -4.66
N GLY A 349 14.10 12.33 -5.39
CA GLY A 349 13.13 11.25 -5.29
C GLY A 349 13.21 10.51 -3.95
N ALA A 350 14.43 10.22 -3.48
CA ALA A 350 14.64 9.63 -2.16
C ALA A 350 14.15 10.56 -1.03
N GLU A 351 14.34 11.87 -1.19
CA GLU A 351 13.85 12.87 -0.24
C GLU A 351 12.32 12.94 -0.22
N LEU A 352 11.67 12.90 -1.39
CA LEU A 352 10.20 12.83 -1.48
C LEU A 352 9.64 11.60 -0.77
N LEU A 353 10.25 10.43 -0.93
CA LEU A 353 9.82 9.21 -0.23
C LEU A 353 9.89 9.39 1.30
N ARG A 354 10.97 9.99 1.81
CA ARG A 354 11.09 10.35 3.24
C ARG A 354 10.04 11.37 3.69
N GLU A 355 9.81 12.40 2.88
CA GLU A 355 8.79 13.44 3.16
C GLU A 355 7.40 12.82 3.29
N ILE A 356 7.00 11.94 2.38
CA ILE A 356 5.73 11.25 2.45
C ILE A 356 5.69 10.38 3.70
N ASN A 357 6.71 9.54 3.93
CA ASN A 357 6.77 8.65 5.09
C ASN A 357 6.76 9.38 6.44
N SER A 358 7.32 10.60 6.52
CA SER A 358 7.30 11.42 7.72
C SER A 358 6.02 12.24 7.89
N SER A 359 5.40 12.68 6.80
CA SER A 359 4.24 13.60 6.83
C SER A 359 3.03 13.02 7.55
N TYR A 360 2.73 11.74 7.37
CA TYR A 360 1.57 11.12 8.04
C TYR A 360 1.88 10.67 9.48
N ARG A 361 3.12 10.33 9.81
CA ARG A 361 3.51 9.95 11.18
C ARG A 361 3.31 11.08 12.19
N ASN A 362 3.50 12.32 11.75
CA ASN A 362 3.42 13.51 12.60
C ASN A 362 2.02 14.10 12.72
N THR A 363 1.02 13.58 12.00
CA THR A 363 -0.26 14.27 11.84
C THR A 363 -1.35 13.82 12.81
N ASP A 364 -1.24 12.64 13.39
CA ASP A 364 -2.12 12.21 14.48
C ASP A 364 -1.38 11.29 15.47
N PRO A 365 -0.89 11.81 16.60
CA PRO A 365 -0.24 11.00 17.62
C PRO A 365 -1.17 10.02 18.34
N LYS A 366 -2.48 10.05 18.04
CA LYS A 366 -3.49 9.12 18.62
C LYS A 366 -3.84 7.97 17.70
N GLN A 367 -3.42 8.02 16.44
CA GLN A 367 -3.62 6.93 15.48
C GLN A 367 -2.33 6.09 15.39
N PRO A 368 -2.42 4.75 15.41
CA PRO A 368 -1.29 3.92 15.03
C PRO A 368 -0.82 4.35 13.64
N SER A 369 0.48 4.36 13.42
CA SER A 369 1.06 4.80 12.16
C SER A 369 0.49 3.97 10.99
N LYS A 370 -0.04 4.65 9.98
CA LYS A 370 -0.45 4.04 8.70
C LYS A 370 0.72 3.23 8.14
N ILE A 371 0.45 2.08 7.52
CA ILE A 371 1.52 1.27 6.93
C ILE A 371 1.96 1.84 5.58
N THR A 372 3.29 1.94 5.37
CA THR A 372 3.87 2.16 4.03
C THR A 372 4.74 0.98 3.64
N ILE A 373 4.52 0.50 2.43
CA ILE A 373 5.19 -0.67 1.86
C ILE A 373 5.88 -0.22 0.58
N ALA A 374 7.17 -0.53 0.44
CA ALA A 374 7.89 -0.27 -0.80
C ALA A 374 7.96 -1.53 -1.66
N GLU A 375 7.74 -1.39 -2.95
CA GLU A 375 8.33 -2.28 -3.92
C GLU A 375 9.68 -1.70 -4.34
N ASP A 376 10.77 -2.32 -3.91
CA ASP A 376 12.13 -1.89 -4.27
C ASP A 376 12.91 -3.01 -4.96
N LEU A 377 12.65 -4.26 -4.60
CA LEU A 377 13.17 -5.51 -5.17
C LEU A 377 14.71 -5.58 -5.24
N GLN A 378 15.40 -4.75 -4.46
CA GLN A 378 16.85 -4.77 -4.30
C GLN A 378 17.27 -5.34 -2.95
N SER A 379 16.32 -5.71 -2.12
CA SER A 379 16.55 -6.19 -0.75
C SER A 379 17.43 -5.26 0.10
N SER A 380 17.37 -3.96 -0.17
CA SER A 380 18.15 -2.95 0.56
C SER A 380 17.54 -2.68 1.93
N ALA A 381 18.35 -2.81 2.97
CA ALA A 381 17.93 -2.43 4.33
C ALA A 381 17.62 -0.93 4.45
N ASP A 382 18.20 -0.09 3.60
CA ASP A 382 17.99 1.36 3.59
C ASP A 382 16.52 1.74 3.39
N VAL A 383 15.78 0.93 2.65
CA VAL A 383 14.35 1.16 2.38
C VAL A 383 13.53 1.22 3.68
N THR A 384 13.81 0.33 4.63
CA THR A 384 13.09 0.22 5.90
C THR A 384 13.85 0.79 7.11
N LEU A 385 15.03 1.36 6.88
CA LEU A 385 15.78 2.03 7.93
C LEU A 385 15.07 3.31 8.37
N GLN A 386 14.74 3.42 9.67
CA GLN A 386 13.88 4.46 10.23
C GLN A 386 14.59 5.78 10.57
N SER A 387 15.89 5.89 10.31
CA SER A 387 16.67 7.09 10.61
C SER A 387 17.96 7.14 9.80
N GLY A 388 18.57 8.34 9.77
CA GLY A 388 19.84 8.58 9.09
C GLY A 388 19.66 9.09 7.64
N PRO A 389 20.75 9.51 7.01
CA PRO A 389 20.70 10.21 5.70
C PRO A 389 20.32 9.30 4.53
N ILE A 390 20.43 7.99 4.70
CA ILE A 390 20.16 6.99 3.65
C ILE A 390 18.82 6.27 3.83
N GLY A 391 18.25 6.24 5.06
CA GLY A 391 17.00 5.58 5.35
C GLY A 391 15.82 6.21 4.62
N LEU A 392 14.95 5.40 3.99
CA LEU A 392 13.73 5.85 3.33
C LEU A 392 12.50 5.79 4.23
N GLU A 393 12.64 5.22 5.42
CA GLU A 393 11.64 5.18 6.50
C GLU A 393 10.34 4.43 6.18
N PHE A 394 10.32 3.52 5.21
CA PHE A 394 9.18 2.63 5.01
C PHE A 394 8.98 1.69 6.20
N ASN A 395 7.75 1.31 6.48
CA ASN A 395 7.46 0.32 7.51
C ASN A 395 7.87 -1.08 7.06
N SER A 396 7.65 -1.39 5.77
CA SER A 396 7.94 -2.70 5.19
C SER A 396 8.31 -2.58 3.71
N GLN A 397 8.85 -3.65 3.13
CA GLN A 397 9.07 -3.76 1.69
C GLN A 397 8.72 -5.17 1.21
N TRP A 398 8.35 -5.32 -0.06
CA TRP A 398 8.14 -6.63 -0.66
C TRP A 398 9.44 -7.45 -0.67
N ASP A 399 9.34 -8.72 -0.30
CA ASP A 399 10.48 -9.65 -0.24
C ASP A 399 10.47 -10.62 -1.42
N ASP A 400 11.25 -10.32 -2.43
CA ASP A 400 11.47 -11.16 -3.61
C ASP A 400 12.19 -12.48 -3.29
N THR A 401 12.95 -12.56 -2.21
CA THR A 401 13.69 -13.78 -1.85
C THR A 401 12.75 -14.91 -1.43
N MET A 402 11.78 -14.63 -0.55
CA MET A 402 10.86 -15.68 -0.07
C MET A 402 10.03 -16.26 -1.22
N VAL A 403 9.47 -15.41 -2.08
CA VAL A 403 8.64 -15.86 -3.21
C VAL A 403 9.46 -16.70 -4.19
N ASN A 404 10.65 -16.23 -4.56
CA ASN A 404 11.49 -16.93 -5.53
C ASN A 404 11.93 -18.30 -5.01
N VAL A 405 12.38 -18.38 -3.75
CA VAL A 405 12.83 -19.63 -3.14
C VAL A 405 11.69 -20.63 -2.96
N LEU A 406 10.53 -20.20 -2.43
CA LEU A 406 9.42 -21.13 -2.23
C LEU A 406 8.86 -21.65 -3.56
N ARG A 407 8.68 -20.77 -4.55
CA ARG A 407 8.21 -21.17 -5.88
C ARG A 407 9.19 -22.14 -6.56
N ASP A 408 10.49 -21.88 -6.46
CA ASP A 408 11.50 -22.78 -7.02
C ASP A 408 11.44 -24.15 -6.35
N VAL A 409 11.53 -24.21 -5.04
CA VAL A 409 11.59 -25.49 -4.30
C VAL A 409 10.36 -26.35 -4.51
N VAL A 410 9.13 -25.78 -4.47
CA VAL A 410 7.90 -26.58 -4.63
C VAL A 410 7.63 -26.96 -6.07
N SER A 411 8.21 -26.30 -7.05
CA SER A 411 8.06 -26.65 -8.47
C SER A 411 8.99 -27.80 -8.91
N LYS A 412 10.09 -28.04 -8.18
CA LYS A 412 11.03 -29.13 -8.55
C LYS A 412 10.34 -30.49 -8.49
N VAL A 413 10.49 -31.26 -9.56
CA VAL A 413 9.91 -32.59 -9.68
C VAL A 413 10.60 -33.58 -8.74
N ASN A 414 11.95 -33.60 -8.77
CA ASN A 414 12.72 -34.53 -7.96
C ASN A 414 13.07 -33.93 -6.59
N ASP A 415 13.06 -34.77 -5.56
CA ASP A 415 13.44 -34.37 -4.20
C ASP A 415 14.89 -33.85 -4.14
N SER A 416 15.81 -34.48 -4.91
CA SER A 416 17.24 -34.09 -4.98
C SER A 416 17.44 -32.63 -5.37
N ASP A 417 16.54 -32.07 -6.15
CA ASP A 417 16.67 -30.74 -6.75
C ASP A 417 16.12 -29.63 -5.83
N ARG A 418 15.53 -29.99 -4.68
CA ARG A 418 14.97 -29.06 -3.69
C ARG A 418 16.05 -28.60 -2.72
N ASP A 419 16.33 -27.31 -2.75
CA ASP A 419 17.34 -26.67 -1.90
C ASP A 419 16.73 -26.16 -0.58
N LEU A 420 16.89 -26.92 0.50
CA LEU A 420 16.40 -26.51 1.82
C LEU A 420 17.32 -25.50 2.52
N ASP A 421 18.58 -25.38 2.13
CA ASP A 421 19.47 -24.32 2.62
C ASP A 421 18.99 -22.96 2.11
N ALA A 422 18.51 -22.88 0.86
CA ALA A 422 17.86 -21.69 0.35
C ALA A 422 16.57 -21.35 1.12
N VAL A 423 15.73 -22.35 1.46
CA VAL A 423 14.53 -22.14 2.28
C VAL A 423 14.89 -21.61 3.66
N LYS A 424 15.92 -22.19 4.32
CA LYS A 424 16.43 -21.69 5.58
C LYS A 424 16.89 -20.23 5.46
N GLY A 425 17.70 -19.92 4.46
CA GLY A 425 18.18 -18.55 4.21
C GLY A 425 17.04 -17.55 4.03
N ALA A 426 15.98 -17.92 3.29
CA ALA A 426 14.80 -17.09 3.09
C ALA A 426 13.98 -16.88 4.39
N LEU A 427 13.88 -17.89 5.25
CA LEU A 427 13.26 -17.77 6.58
C LEU A 427 14.03 -16.81 7.49
N GLU A 428 15.37 -16.92 7.52
CA GLU A 428 16.26 -16.17 8.41
C GLU A 428 16.56 -14.75 7.92
N LYS A 429 16.22 -14.42 6.65
CA LYS A 429 16.44 -13.08 6.07
C LYS A 429 15.68 -12.02 6.87
N LYS A 430 16.35 -10.90 7.13
CA LYS A 430 15.77 -9.71 7.78
C LYS A 430 16.00 -8.48 6.93
N MET A 431 14.99 -7.62 6.87
CA MET A 431 15.09 -6.25 6.36
C MET A 431 15.17 -5.33 7.58
N ALA A 432 16.31 -4.75 7.86
CA ALA A 432 16.60 -4.06 9.12
C ALA A 432 16.47 -4.99 10.36
N SER A 433 16.10 -4.44 11.53
CA SER A 433 16.02 -5.19 12.79
C SER A 433 14.65 -5.84 13.05
N ASP A 434 13.60 -5.35 12.37
CA ASP A 434 12.23 -5.84 12.55
C ASP A 434 11.91 -6.92 11.51
N VAL A 435 11.43 -8.08 11.97
CA VAL A 435 11.04 -9.16 11.05
C VAL A 435 9.78 -8.81 10.24
N PHE A 436 8.98 -7.84 10.68
CA PHE A 436 7.80 -7.34 9.96
C PHE A 436 8.12 -6.20 8.99
N ALA A 437 9.41 -5.82 8.88
CA ALA A 437 9.88 -4.90 7.84
C ALA A 437 9.88 -5.51 6.43
N ARG A 438 9.25 -6.68 6.25
CA ARG A 438 9.08 -7.34 4.96
C ARG A 438 7.68 -7.91 4.78
N VAL A 439 7.14 -7.80 3.57
CA VAL A 439 5.94 -8.50 3.11
C VAL A 439 6.37 -9.78 2.41
N VAL A 440 5.84 -10.92 2.82
CA VAL A 440 6.17 -12.25 2.29
C VAL A 440 4.98 -12.84 1.56
N TYR A 441 5.21 -13.40 0.39
CA TYR A 441 4.17 -13.95 -0.47
C TYR A 441 4.69 -15.11 -1.33
N THR A 442 3.79 -15.86 -1.93
CA THR A 442 4.11 -16.90 -2.92
C THR A 442 3.53 -16.59 -4.29
N GLU A 443 2.55 -15.70 -4.34
CA GLU A 443 1.96 -15.11 -5.54
C GLU A 443 1.67 -13.63 -5.29
N ASN A 444 1.87 -12.80 -6.31
CA ASN A 444 1.34 -11.46 -6.47
C ASN A 444 0.97 -11.28 -7.95
N HIS A 445 0.43 -10.13 -8.32
CA HIS A 445 0.01 -9.87 -9.70
C HIS A 445 1.14 -10.08 -10.71
N ASP A 446 2.39 -9.66 -10.42
CA ASP A 446 3.55 -9.84 -11.29
C ASP A 446 3.98 -11.30 -11.42
N GLN A 447 4.05 -12.01 -10.28
CA GLN A 447 4.51 -13.41 -10.25
C GLN A 447 3.61 -14.35 -11.05
N VAL A 448 2.38 -13.95 -11.33
CA VAL A 448 1.40 -14.74 -12.07
C VAL A 448 0.89 -14.05 -13.33
N GLY A 449 1.53 -12.92 -13.72
CA GLY A 449 1.07 -12.03 -14.77
C GLY A 449 1.65 -12.26 -16.16
N HIS A 450 2.82 -12.86 -16.28
CA HIS A 450 3.56 -12.95 -17.55
C HIS A 450 3.97 -14.39 -17.93
N PRO A 451 3.02 -15.28 -18.31
CA PRO A 451 3.36 -16.62 -18.79
C PRO A 451 4.12 -16.56 -20.13
N PRO A 452 4.94 -17.60 -20.49
CA PRO A 452 5.24 -18.77 -19.66
C PRO A 452 6.31 -18.48 -18.60
N GLY A 453 6.21 -19.16 -17.44
CA GLY A 453 7.17 -19.06 -16.33
C GLY A 453 6.62 -18.30 -15.15
N GLN A 454 5.81 -17.28 -15.35
CA GLN A 454 5.07 -16.56 -14.31
C GLN A 454 3.61 -17.07 -14.25
N ASN A 455 3.46 -18.30 -13.83
CA ASN A 455 2.17 -18.97 -13.69
C ASN A 455 1.71 -19.01 -12.25
N ARG A 456 0.40 -19.20 -12.02
CA ARG A 456 -0.15 -19.62 -10.74
C ARG A 456 0.58 -20.85 -10.21
N LEU A 457 0.74 -20.94 -8.91
CA LEU A 457 1.56 -21.98 -8.29
C LEU A 457 1.12 -23.41 -8.67
N PRO A 458 -0.19 -23.77 -8.70
CA PRO A 458 -0.61 -25.08 -9.16
C PRO A 458 -0.17 -25.41 -10.60
N THR A 459 -0.26 -24.41 -11.50
CA THR A 459 0.16 -24.56 -12.89
C THR A 459 1.68 -24.66 -13.03
N LEU A 460 2.44 -23.93 -12.22
CA LEU A 460 3.90 -24.01 -12.18
C LEU A 460 4.38 -25.38 -11.69
N ILE A 461 3.66 -25.98 -10.73
CA ILE A 461 4.02 -27.29 -10.15
C ILE A 461 3.69 -28.44 -11.12
N ASP A 462 2.50 -28.40 -11.74
CA ASP A 462 2.07 -29.44 -12.65
C ASP A 462 1.30 -28.84 -13.84
N ILE A 463 2.02 -28.54 -14.90
CA ILE A 463 1.46 -27.90 -16.11
C ILE A 463 0.45 -28.79 -16.84
N ASN A 464 0.51 -30.11 -16.67
CA ASN A 464 -0.36 -31.05 -17.34
C ASN A 464 -1.63 -31.38 -16.55
N ASN A 465 -1.56 -31.22 -15.21
CA ASN A 465 -2.70 -31.47 -14.31
C ASN A 465 -2.65 -30.54 -13.09
N HIS A 466 -3.14 -29.32 -13.25
CA HIS A 466 -3.12 -28.28 -12.20
C HIS A 466 -3.90 -28.65 -10.93
N GLU A 467 -4.70 -29.71 -10.97
CA GLU A 467 -5.49 -30.21 -9.84
C GLU A 467 -4.95 -31.53 -9.30
N SER A 468 -3.77 -31.95 -9.74
CA SER A 468 -3.10 -33.14 -9.21
C SER A 468 -2.85 -33.00 -7.71
N ILE A 469 -2.73 -34.15 -7.02
CA ILE A 469 -2.37 -34.17 -5.60
C ILE A 469 -1.04 -33.43 -5.34
N PHE A 470 -0.10 -33.47 -6.27
CA PHE A 470 1.16 -32.75 -6.18
C PHE A 470 0.97 -31.24 -6.29
N ALA A 471 0.16 -30.77 -7.26
CA ALA A 471 -0.18 -29.38 -7.41
C ALA A 471 -0.85 -28.83 -6.13
N LYS A 472 -1.83 -29.54 -5.59
CA LYS A 472 -2.53 -29.16 -4.37
C LYS A 472 -1.61 -29.15 -3.14
N LYS A 473 -0.91 -30.28 -2.85
CA LYS A 473 -0.08 -30.40 -1.65
C LYS A 473 1.11 -29.44 -1.63
N ARG A 474 1.78 -29.24 -2.78
CA ARG A 474 2.95 -28.36 -2.85
C ARG A 474 2.55 -26.88 -2.81
N SER A 475 1.43 -26.49 -3.44
CA SER A 475 0.89 -25.14 -3.31
C SER A 475 0.50 -24.81 -1.87
N THR A 476 -0.17 -25.76 -1.18
CA THR A 476 -0.57 -25.57 0.23
C THR A 476 0.62 -25.63 1.19
N LEU A 477 1.67 -26.41 0.88
CA LEU A 477 2.94 -26.38 1.63
C LEU A 477 3.59 -24.99 1.54
N ALA A 478 3.68 -24.43 0.35
CA ALA A 478 4.23 -23.07 0.15
C ALA A 478 3.42 -22.02 0.92
N ALA A 479 2.08 -22.11 0.89
CA ALA A 479 1.19 -21.23 1.67
C ALA A 479 1.39 -21.39 3.18
N ALA A 480 1.54 -22.62 3.68
CA ALA A 480 1.79 -22.88 5.10
C ALA A 480 3.16 -22.31 5.53
N MET A 481 4.20 -22.51 4.72
CA MET A 481 5.52 -21.92 4.96
C MET A 481 5.46 -20.40 5.00
N MET A 482 4.82 -19.75 4.04
CA MET A 482 4.64 -18.30 3.98
C MET A 482 3.87 -17.78 5.20
N LEU A 483 2.73 -18.38 5.56
CA LEU A 483 1.87 -17.94 6.68
C LEU A 483 2.49 -18.21 8.06
N THR A 484 3.47 -19.08 8.19
CA THR A 484 4.17 -19.35 9.45
C THR A 484 5.56 -18.71 9.54
N SER A 485 6.07 -18.15 8.44
CA SER A 485 7.36 -17.46 8.41
C SER A 485 7.33 -16.09 9.11
N PRO A 486 8.50 -15.52 9.46
CA PRO A 486 8.60 -14.10 9.80
C PRO A 486 8.24 -13.20 8.63
N GLY A 487 7.59 -12.08 8.89
CA GLY A 487 7.12 -11.13 7.89
C GLY A 487 5.63 -10.91 7.92
N ILE A 488 5.13 -9.96 7.14
CA ILE A 488 3.70 -9.72 6.93
C ILE A 488 3.26 -10.58 5.74
N PRO A 489 2.41 -11.59 5.91
CA PRO A 489 2.00 -12.45 4.81
C PRO A 489 0.99 -11.75 3.90
N MET A 490 1.17 -11.91 2.58
CA MET A 490 0.25 -11.45 1.55
C MET A 490 -0.21 -12.61 0.68
N ILE A 491 -1.49 -12.63 0.37
CA ILE A 491 -2.18 -13.62 -0.47
C ILE A 491 -2.74 -12.89 -1.68
N PHE A 492 -2.42 -13.34 -2.88
CA PHE A 492 -3.00 -12.79 -4.10
C PHE A 492 -4.39 -13.39 -4.36
N GLN A 493 -5.33 -12.57 -4.84
CA GLN A 493 -6.72 -12.98 -5.11
C GLN A 493 -6.81 -14.31 -5.86
N GLY A 494 -7.61 -15.25 -5.31
CA GLY A 494 -7.82 -16.59 -5.87
C GLY A 494 -6.78 -17.64 -5.47
N GLN A 495 -5.67 -17.26 -4.84
CA GLN A 495 -4.66 -18.19 -4.36
C GLN A 495 -5.24 -19.18 -3.32
N GLU A 496 -6.17 -18.72 -2.48
CA GLU A 496 -6.82 -19.52 -1.42
C GLU A 496 -7.74 -20.62 -1.96
N MET A 497 -8.10 -20.54 -3.23
CA MET A 497 -8.89 -21.57 -3.91
C MET A 497 -8.08 -22.24 -5.05
N LEU A 498 -6.77 -22.12 -5.02
CA LEU A 498 -5.84 -22.66 -6.02
C LEU A 498 -6.25 -22.29 -7.46
N GLU A 499 -6.47 -20.98 -7.72
CA GLU A 499 -6.68 -20.50 -9.08
C GLU A 499 -5.52 -20.93 -9.99
N THR A 500 -5.82 -21.37 -11.20
CA THR A 500 -4.84 -21.93 -12.14
C THR A 500 -4.60 -21.04 -13.35
N ARG A 501 -5.56 -20.13 -13.62
CA ARG A 501 -5.49 -19.22 -14.76
C ARG A 501 -4.54 -18.07 -14.46
N ALA A 502 -3.68 -17.73 -15.40
CA ALA A 502 -2.76 -16.61 -15.27
C ALA A 502 -3.52 -15.29 -15.12
N PHE A 503 -2.94 -14.35 -14.40
CA PHE A 503 -3.41 -12.97 -14.28
C PHE A 503 -2.65 -12.09 -15.29
N GLY A 504 -2.78 -12.41 -16.59
CA GLY A 504 -2.00 -11.76 -17.64
C GLY A 504 -2.22 -10.25 -17.72
N PHE A 505 -1.16 -9.50 -17.98
CA PHE A 505 -1.21 -8.04 -18.10
C PHE A 505 -2.29 -7.57 -19.10
N ASN A 506 -2.39 -8.23 -20.24
CA ASN A 506 -3.36 -7.90 -21.29
C ASN A 506 -4.69 -8.67 -21.18
N THR A 507 -4.74 -9.73 -20.38
CA THR A 507 -5.91 -10.60 -20.25
C THR A 507 -6.04 -11.13 -18.82
N PRO A 508 -6.17 -10.23 -17.82
CA PRO A 508 -6.31 -10.68 -16.45
C PRO A 508 -7.64 -11.43 -16.27
N THR A 509 -7.61 -12.43 -15.42
CA THR A 509 -8.72 -13.35 -15.27
C THR A 509 -9.62 -12.92 -14.12
N ASP A 510 -10.94 -12.83 -14.40
CA ASP A 510 -11.96 -12.60 -13.38
C ASP A 510 -11.95 -13.69 -12.32
N MET A 511 -12.11 -13.29 -11.07
CA MET A 511 -12.19 -14.21 -9.94
C MET A 511 -13.49 -15.02 -9.95
N ASP A 512 -13.37 -16.33 -10.04
CA ASP A 512 -14.53 -17.25 -9.98
C ASP A 512 -14.78 -17.75 -8.55
N PHE A 513 -15.62 -17.03 -7.82
CA PHE A 513 -15.99 -17.40 -6.44
C PHE A 513 -16.72 -18.74 -6.31
N ARG A 514 -17.23 -19.34 -7.39
CA ARG A 514 -17.85 -20.67 -7.37
C ARG A 514 -16.80 -21.72 -7.02
N ARG A 515 -15.54 -21.50 -7.39
CA ARG A 515 -14.44 -22.40 -7.07
C ARG A 515 -14.24 -22.54 -5.55
N ALA A 516 -14.49 -21.51 -4.76
CA ALA A 516 -14.40 -21.57 -3.30
C ALA A 516 -15.47 -22.48 -2.66
N GLU A 517 -16.59 -22.71 -3.33
CA GLU A 517 -17.67 -23.58 -2.88
C GLU A 517 -17.59 -24.98 -3.51
N ASP A 518 -16.73 -25.17 -4.51
CA ASP A 518 -16.53 -26.47 -5.18
C ASP A 518 -15.97 -27.51 -4.21
N ALA A 519 -16.45 -28.73 -4.31
CA ALA A 519 -16.06 -29.85 -3.46
C ALA A 519 -14.54 -30.11 -3.44
N ASN A 520 -13.85 -29.82 -4.54
CA ASN A 520 -12.41 -30.00 -4.71
C ASN A 520 -11.56 -28.90 -4.06
N PHE A 521 -12.15 -27.73 -3.74
CA PHE A 521 -11.39 -26.55 -3.29
C PHE A 521 -11.88 -25.94 -1.99
N LYS A 522 -13.15 -26.15 -1.59
CA LYS A 522 -13.70 -25.60 -0.34
C LYS A 522 -12.90 -26.00 0.91
N GLY A 523 -12.32 -27.20 0.91
CA GLY A 523 -11.45 -27.66 1.99
C GLY A 523 -10.10 -26.94 1.98
N ILE A 524 -9.57 -26.58 0.79
CA ILE A 524 -8.36 -25.76 0.69
C ILE A 524 -8.62 -24.33 1.19
N VAL A 525 -9.78 -23.74 0.87
CA VAL A 525 -10.18 -22.46 1.45
C VAL A 525 -10.27 -22.54 2.97
N GLN A 526 -10.79 -23.67 3.52
CA GLN A 526 -10.78 -23.91 4.96
C GLN A 526 -9.36 -24.00 5.53
N MET A 527 -8.42 -24.63 4.79
CA MET A 527 -7.02 -24.68 5.19
C MET A 527 -6.41 -23.28 5.33
N TYR A 528 -6.67 -22.39 4.36
CA TYR A 528 -6.22 -20.99 4.45
C TYR A 528 -6.84 -20.28 5.67
N ARG A 529 -8.13 -20.47 5.94
CA ARG A 529 -8.77 -19.92 7.16
C ARG A 529 -8.07 -20.36 8.43
N ASP A 530 -7.76 -21.65 8.54
CA ASP A 530 -7.12 -22.22 9.72
C ASP A 530 -5.68 -21.68 9.86
N LEU A 531 -4.92 -21.62 8.78
CA LEU A 531 -3.57 -21.05 8.75
C LEU A 531 -3.57 -19.56 9.13
N ILE A 532 -4.48 -18.77 8.58
CA ILE A 532 -4.63 -17.35 8.91
C ILE A 532 -5.02 -17.17 10.38
N ALA A 533 -5.92 -18.03 10.89
CA ALA A 533 -6.30 -17.99 12.31
C ALA A 533 -5.11 -18.29 13.24
N LEU A 534 -4.24 -19.24 12.86
CA LEU A 534 -2.99 -19.50 13.58
C LEU A 534 -2.02 -18.33 13.47
N ARG A 535 -1.79 -17.81 12.26
CA ARG A 535 -0.89 -16.67 12.01
C ARG A 535 -1.27 -15.43 12.82
N ARG A 536 -2.56 -15.18 12.96
CA ARG A 536 -3.11 -14.06 13.73
C ARG A 536 -3.31 -14.36 15.21
N ASN A 537 -2.96 -15.58 15.65
CA ASN A 537 -3.16 -16.04 17.03
C ASN A 537 -4.61 -15.86 17.55
N LEU A 538 -5.62 -16.06 16.70
CA LEU A 538 -7.02 -15.78 17.06
C LEU A 538 -7.55 -16.64 18.22
N LYS A 539 -6.91 -17.78 18.50
CA LYS A 539 -7.27 -18.68 19.61
C LYS A 539 -6.34 -18.54 20.83
N GLY A 540 -5.37 -17.63 20.82
CA GLY A 540 -4.41 -17.40 21.91
C GLY A 540 -3.49 -18.61 22.18
N LYS A 541 -3.13 -19.39 21.15
CA LYS A 541 -2.33 -20.63 21.28
C LYS A 541 -1.09 -20.67 20.38
N THR A 542 -0.86 -19.62 19.59
CA THR A 542 0.20 -19.54 18.59
C THR A 542 0.87 -18.15 18.56
N GLY A 543 1.04 -17.56 19.75
CA GLY A 543 1.57 -16.21 19.92
C GLY A 543 2.90 -15.98 19.18
N GLY A 544 3.77 -16.98 19.17
CA GLY A 544 5.05 -16.92 18.49
C GLY A 544 4.99 -16.66 16.99
N LEU A 545 3.88 -16.95 16.31
CA LEU A 545 3.74 -16.60 14.89
C LEU A 545 3.61 -15.08 14.68
N THR A 546 3.21 -14.34 15.71
CA THR A 546 3.20 -12.87 15.73
C THR A 546 4.46 -12.28 16.37
N GLY A 547 5.43 -13.13 16.74
CA GLY A 547 6.65 -12.76 17.45
C GLY A 547 7.83 -12.44 16.52
N GLN A 548 8.86 -11.85 17.10
CA GLN A 548 10.08 -11.42 16.42
C GLN A 548 11.10 -12.55 16.23
N ASN A 549 10.98 -13.65 16.99
CA ASN A 549 12.04 -14.64 17.10
C ASN A 549 11.84 -15.83 16.17
N LEU A 550 12.94 -16.29 15.59
CA LEU A 550 13.03 -17.48 14.74
C LEU A 550 14.31 -18.25 15.07
N ASN A 551 14.22 -19.58 15.11
CA ASN A 551 15.37 -20.49 15.09
C ASN A 551 15.07 -21.67 14.16
N VAL A 552 15.79 -21.76 13.05
CA VAL A 552 15.76 -22.94 12.16
C VAL A 552 16.75 -23.95 12.74
N PHE A 553 16.27 -24.89 13.54
CA PHE A 553 17.09 -25.79 14.34
C PHE A 553 17.29 -27.18 13.71
N HIS A 554 16.44 -27.55 12.75
CA HIS A 554 16.55 -28.81 12.03
C HIS A 554 16.52 -28.60 10.53
N LEU A 555 17.49 -29.18 9.84
CA LEU A 555 17.58 -29.21 8.39
C LEU A 555 18.21 -30.53 7.96
N ASP A 556 17.47 -31.35 7.23
CA ASP A 556 17.91 -32.63 6.70
C ASP A 556 17.70 -32.64 5.17
N ASN A 557 18.77 -32.37 4.44
CA ASN A 557 18.76 -32.39 2.96
C ASN A 557 18.62 -33.79 2.38
N GLY A 558 18.88 -34.84 3.15
CA GLY A 558 18.70 -36.24 2.71
C GLY A 558 17.24 -36.63 2.68
N ASN A 559 16.50 -36.37 3.76
CA ASN A 559 15.07 -36.66 3.89
C ASN A 559 14.19 -35.49 3.50
N LYS A 560 14.76 -34.35 3.10
CA LYS A 560 14.05 -33.12 2.73
C LYS A 560 13.10 -32.61 3.80
N THR A 561 13.58 -32.60 5.06
CA THR A 561 12.84 -32.09 6.22
C THR A 561 13.48 -30.84 6.80
N LEU A 562 12.66 -29.91 7.24
CA LEU A 562 13.07 -28.67 7.89
C LEU A 562 12.14 -28.40 9.08
N ALA A 563 12.72 -27.96 10.22
CA ALA A 563 11.92 -27.49 11.34
C ALA A 563 12.47 -26.20 11.93
N TYR A 564 11.54 -25.35 12.36
CA TYR A 564 11.86 -24.10 13.02
C TYR A 564 10.92 -23.77 14.17
N HIS A 565 11.45 -23.05 15.12
CA HIS A 565 10.76 -22.53 16.30
C HIS A 565 10.49 -21.03 16.11
N ARG A 566 9.25 -20.63 16.39
CA ARG A 566 8.80 -19.23 16.44
C ARG A 566 8.34 -18.90 17.85
N TRP A 567 8.73 -17.75 18.39
CA TRP A 567 8.30 -17.26 19.69
C TRP A 567 8.44 -15.75 19.81
N GLU A 568 7.73 -15.16 20.75
CA GLU A 568 7.96 -13.79 21.21
C GLU A 568 8.58 -13.80 22.60
N ASN A 569 7.87 -14.28 23.60
CA ASN A 569 8.31 -14.38 24.99
C ASN A 569 8.68 -15.82 25.42
N GLY A 570 8.29 -16.78 24.64
CA GLY A 570 8.41 -18.20 24.93
C GLY A 570 7.37 -18.72 25.93
N GLY A 571 7.20 -20.02 25.99
CA GLY A 571 6.28 -20.69 26.90
C GLY A 571 4.96 -21.15 26.26
N ALA A 572 4.08 -21.66 27.11
CA ALA A 572 2.80 -22.24 26.68
C ALA A 572 1.90 -21.17 26.01
N GLY A 573 1.42 -21.50 24.80
CA GLY A 573 0.58 -20.61 24.01
C GLY A 573 1.36 -19.63 23.13
N ASP A 574 2.69 -19.51 23.33
CA ASP A 574 3.58 -18.69 22.54
C ASP A 574 4.52 -19.54 21.66
N ASP A 575 5.26 -20.51 22.24
CA ASP A 575 6.14 -21.37 21.45
C ASP A 575 5.39 -22.12 20.34
N VAL A 576 5.82 -21.96 19.10
CA VAL A 576 5.32 -22.68 17.92
C VAL A 576 6.48 -23.37 17.22
N VAL A 577 6.39 -24.69 17.08
CA VAL A 577 7.29 -25.49 16.25
C VAL A 577 6.59 -25.82 14.94
N VAL A 578 7.22 -25.45 13.83
CA VAL A 578 6.78 -25.79 12.49
C VAL A 578 7.70 -26.86 11.93
N VAL A 579 7.14 -27.95 11.43
CA VAL A 579 7.88 -29.03 10.78
C VAL A 579 7.34 -29.19 9.36
N ALA A 580 8.21 -29.14 8.37
CA ALA A 580 7.88 -29.23 6.97
C ALA A 580 8.59 -30.41 6.30
N ASN A 581 7.83 -31.23 5.59
CA ASN A 581 8.33 -32.30 4.75
C ASN A 581 8.25 -31.86 3.28
N PHE A 582 9.39 -31.65 2.67
CA PHE A 582 9.53 -31.29 1.25
C PHE A 582 9.78 -32.53 0.37
N SER A 583 9.79 -33.76 0.93
CA SER A 583 9.96 -34.96 0.12
C SER A 583 8.63 -35.43 -0.52
N ASN A 584 8.73 -36.30 -1.50
CA ASN A 584 7.57 -36.92 -2.15
C ASN A 584 6.98 -38.10 -1.36
N VAL A 585 7.55 -38.43 -0.20
CA VAL A 585 7.13 -39.57 0.63
C VAL A 585 6.79 -39.13 2.05
N PRO A 586 5.78 -39.75 2.67
CA PRO A 586 5.52 -39.55 4.09
C PRO A 586 6.67 -40.14 4.92
N LEU A 587 7.02 -39.46 6.00
CA LEU A 587 8.05 -39.90 6.94
C LEU A 587 7.44 -40.26 8.29
N SER A 588 7.74 -41.43 8.79
CA SER A 588 7.31 -41.90 10.12
C SER A 588 8.49 -41.96 11.09
N ASN A 589 8.23 -41.74 12.35
CA ASN A 589 9.21 -41.84 13.43
C ASN A 589 10.39 -40.84 13.26
N VAL A 590 10.10 -39.60 12.85
CA VAL A 590 11.11 -38.55 12.73
C VAL A 590 11.42 -37.97 14.11
N ASN A 591 12.68 -37.99 14.49
CA ASN A 591 13.17 -37.39 15.73
C ASN A 591 13.43 -35.89 15.53
N ILE A 592 12.69 -35.05 16.24
CA ILE A 592 12.77 -33.58 16.15
C ILE A 592 13.05 -32.98 17.53
N GLY A 593 13.83 -31.91 17.57
CA GLY A 593 14.01 -31.09 18.75
C GLY A 593 12.80 -30.22 19.08
N PHE A 594 12.56 -30.02 20.38
CA PHE A 594 11.52 -29.09 20.88
C PHE A 594 12.12 -28.15 21.92
N PRO A 595 11.71 -26.87 21.99
CA PRO A 595 12.36 -25.88 22.84
C PRO A 595 12.24 -26.15 24.34
N ARG A 596 11.27 -26.97 24.76
CA ARG A 596 11.07 -27.36 26.16
C ARG A 596 10.45 -28.75 26.29
N GLN A 597 10.64 -29.34 27.45
CA GLN A 597 10.03 -30.61 27.82
C GLN A 597 8.50 -30.48 28.04
N GLY A 598 7.81 -31.58 27.99
CA GLY A 598 6.38 -31.68 28.25
C GLY A 598 5.55 -31.92 27.00
N GLN A 599 4.25 -31.76 27.16
CA GLN A 599 3.30 -32.09 26.12
C GLN A 599 3.24 -30.97 25.07
N TRP A 600 3.21 -31.38 23.79
CA TRP A 600 3.05 -30.54 22.63
C TRP A 600 1.82 -30.99 21.82
N HIS A 601 1.05 -30.00 21.38
CA HIS A 601 -0.22 -30.26 20.69
C HIS A 601 -0.11 -29.89 19.21
N VAL A 602 -0.54 -30.78 18.35
CA VAL A 602 -0.72 -30.49 16.93
C VAL A 602 -1.87 -29.51 16.76
N ARG A 603 -1.58 -28.37 16.15
CA ARG A 603 -2.56 -27.31 15.86
C ARG A 603 -3.00 -27.30 14.41
N PHE A 604 -2.19 -27.87 13.54
CA PHE A 604 -2.41 -27.87 12.11
C PHE A 604 -1.65 -29.03 11.45
N ASN A 605 -2.32 -29.71 10.51
CA ASN A 605 -1.74 -30.71 9.64
C ASN A 605 -2.21 -30.47 8.21
N SER A 606 -1.30 -29.98 7.33
CA SER A 606 -1.63 -29.68 5.93
C SER A 606 -1.99 -30.91 5.09
N GLY A 607 -1.63 -32.12 5.56
CA GLY A 607 -1.99 -33.39 4.91
C GLY A 607 -3.34 -33.97 5.35
N ALA A 608 -4.12 -33.26 6.19
CA ALA A 608 -5.37 -33.78 6.73
C ALA A 608 -6.47 -33.90 5.65
N SER A 609 -7.19 -35.01 5.63
CA SER A 609 -8.27 -35.31 4.67
C SER A 609 -9.47 -34.35 4.77
N VAL A 610 -9.59 -33.60 5.85
CA VAL A 610 -10.60 -32.53 5.98
C VAL A 610 -10.38 -31.40 4.98
N TYR A 611 -9.16 -31.20 4.50
CA TYR A 611 -8.82 -30.17 3.52
C TYR A 611 -8.95 -30.65 2.08
N ASP A 612 -8.63 -31.91 1.82
CA ASP A 612 -8.89 -32.55 0.53
C ASP A 612 -8.99 -34.07 0.74
N PRO A 613 -10.02 -34.73 0.18
CA PRO A 613 -10.21 -36.19 0.37
C PRO A 613 -9.04 -37.03 -0.16
N SER A 614 -8.26 -36.52 -1.09
CA SER A 614 -7.05 -37.18 -1.62
C SER A 614 -5.84 -37.09 -0.68
N PHE A 615 -5.89 -36.24 0.35
CA PHE A 615 -4.85 -36.13 1.37
C PHE A 615 -4.99 -37.32 2.33
N THR A 616 -3.97 -38.14 2.44
CA THR A 616 -4.03 -39.45 3.08
C THR A 616 -3.82 -39.41 4.59
N ASN A 617 -3.99 -38.26 5.25
CA ASN A 617 -3.67 -38.09 6.67
C ASN A 617 -2.31 -38.69 7.03
N GLY A 618 -1.24 -37.94 7.00
CA GLY A 618 -0.14 -38.30 7.88
C GLY A 618 -0.72 -38.30 9.32
N ASP A 619 -0.58 -39.35 10.06
CA ASP A 619 -1.03 -39.41 11.44
C ASP A 619 -0.24 -38.41 12.29
N SER A 620 -0.68 -37.15 12.31
CA SER A 620 -0.16 -36.19 13.26
C SER A 620 -0.88 -36.37 14.59
N PHE A 621 -0.12 -36.53 15.64
CA PHE A 621 -0.65 -36.68 17.00
C PHE A 621 0.12 -35.79 17.98
N ASP A 622 -0.54 -35.49 19.08
CA ASP A 622 0.09 -34.81 20.21
C ASP A 622 1.28 -35.61 20.71
N THR A 623 2.36 -34.96 21.04
CA THR A 623 3.62 -35.60 21.40
C THR A 623 4.17 -35.09 22.72
N THR A 624 5.08 -35.84 23.35
CA THR A 624 5.75 -35.43 24.59
C THR A 624 7.25 -35.33 24.35
N ALA A 625 7.81 -34.14 24.51
CA ALA A 625 9.24 -33.91 24.46
C ALA A 625 9.90 -34.29 25.80
N ASN A 626 10.99 -35.03 25.74
CA ASN A 626 11.75 -35.51 26.89
C ASN A 626 13.20 -34.96 26.88
N SER A 627 13.98 -35.29 27.90
CA SER A 627 15.34 -34.81 28.07
C SER A 627 16.39 -35.43 27.15
N GLY A 628 16.03 -36.35 26.27
CA GLY A 628 16.93 -36.92 25.27
C GLY A 628 17.24 -35.88 24.18
N GLY A 629 18.44 -35.31 24.15
CA GLY A 629 18.81 -34.21 23.27
C GLY A 629 18.71 -34.56 21.77
N LYS A 630 18.10 -33.67 20.98
CA LYS A 630 18.10 -33.69 19.51
C LYS A 630 18.16 -32.25 18.98
N ASP A 631 18.98 -31.99 17.98
CA ASP A 631 19.13 -30.66 17.37
C ASP A 631 19.44 -29.54 18.41
N GLY A 632 20.14 -29.87 19.51
CA GLY A 632 20.39 -28.93 20.61
C GLY A 632 19.19 -28.64 21.52
N MET A 633 18.07 -29.37 21.37
CA MET A 633 16.79 -29.18 22.06
C MET A 633 16.30 -30.49 22.68
N ASN A 634 15.12 -30.47 23.29
CA ASN A 634 14.50 -31.67 23.86
C ASN A 634 13.95 -32.59 22.74
N LEU A 635 14.11 -33.89 22.90
CA LEU A 635 13.74 -34.87 21.88
C LEU A 635 12.23 -35.17 21.88
N SER A 636 11.63 -35.22 20.72
CA SER A 636 10.33 -35.85 20.51
C SER A 636 10.29 -36.64 19.19
N LEU A 637 9.34 -37.56 19.10
CA LEU A 637 9.07 -38.36 17.93
C LEU A 637 7.77 -37.88 17.28
N ILE A 638 7.83 -37.63 15.98
CA ILE A 638 6.68 -37.15 15.21
C ILE A 638 6.53 -37.91 13.88
N HIS A 639 5.37 -37.76 13.24
CA HIS A 639 5.10 -38.17 11.85
C HIS A 639 4.81 -36.92 11.01
N ILE A 640 5.32 -36.88 9.77
CA ILE A 640 5.19 -35.73 8.85
C ILE A 640 5.01 -36.16 7.39
#